data_7c5b61beb83d3504cbaf21e468fc8b62
#
_entry.id   7c5b61beb83d3504cbaf21e468fc8b62
#
_cell.length_a   1.000
_cell.length_b   1.000
_cell.length_c   1.000
_cell.angle_alpha   90.00
_cell.angle_beta   90.00
_cell.angle_gamma   90.00
#
_symmetry.space_group_name_H-M   'P 1'
#
loop_
_entity.id
_entity.type
_entity.pdbx_description
1 polymer ?
#
loop_
_entity_poly.entity_id
_entity_poly.type
_entity_poly.pdbx_seq_one_letter_code
_entity_poly.pdbx_strand_id
1 'polypeptide(L)'
;VTEPFEALRREVDLLGRLLGEAIRAVSGERFFALVEEVRLLAKARRRGEEVAEALIRRVQALSPEEAEALVRAFTHYFHLVNLAEERHRVRVNRLRAQAETLETPRPESFLALVKALKERGLSYEEAVAHLSSLTLLLTFTAHPTETRRRTLRHHLEALQEELEGGEAERLLARVILLYATEEIRKMRPTVEDEIKGGLYYLPTTLWQAVPRAVAALEEAVERVYGKRPTLPPFVRFRSWIGGDRDGNPHVTPEVTRFAGEYARRVAREKLLSELDRLIRDLSLSEERLPVPREVREGGEGVDRFQGEAYRRFFLRLAQRLPEATTRDLLRQVEEARRGLRTLPAVARVHLDPLRVRLLAFGLELAPLDLREESGRLLEAVAELFRAGGVQEDLLALSPEAQEDLFTRELLSPRPLAPVGYEPEGEALRVALGALRAWRDRGAHVVSMTHHPRDLLAVFLLAREVGLYRVGEGVPFDVVPLFETLEDLQRAPEVVGRLLENPVFLAHVRARGGLEVMIGYSDSNKDAGFLAANLALYEAQEAIARVGREKGVPVHFFHGRGTSTARGGGPAGRAIAGLPPGSVGRRIRLTEQGEALADRYGHPELALRHLEQLLYHFAQAALGEGREPLPEWRLALREAAWESVRRYRALVEAEGFFPFFEAFTPIRELSELPIASRPVYRHGRVRDVRDLRAIPWVMAWTQVRLILPGWYGLSALETLPLPLLREMYRGWPFFAATLESAAMALAKADLGVARLYLSLVPEPLHPFFHRLEAEYHRTVALLEEVFQAPLLHNQKTLARQIELRNPYVDPINFVQVELLRRYRTSQDEALKRGLMLSLLGVAAGLRNAG
;
A
#
# COMPACT_ATOMS: atom_id res chain seq x y z
N VAL A 1 -28.35 15.69 -4.27
CA VAL A 1 -27.34 15.40 -3.23
C VAL A 1 -27.93 14.71 -2.01
N THR A 2 -29.24 14.84 -1.76
CA THR A 2 -29.96 14.19 -0.65
C THR A 2 -30.27 12.71 -0.90
N GLU A 3 -30.65 12.33 -2.13
CA GLU A 3 -31.04 10.96 -2.50
C GLU A 3 -29.97 9.88 -2.25
N PRO A 4 -28.68 10.06 -2.63
CA PRO A 4 -27.69 9.00 -2.43
C PRO A 4 -27.43 8.71 -0.95
N PHE A 5 -27.57 9.71 -0.09
CA PHE A 5 -27.33 9.59 1.35
C PHE A 5 -28.47 8.85 2.07
N GLU A 6 -29.70 9.06 1.62
CA GLU A 6 -30.83 8.29 2.13
C GLU A 6 -30.76 6.82 1.73
N ALA A 7 -30.26 6.52 0.53
CA ALA A 7 -30.01 5.15 0.11
C ALA A 7 -28.99 4.46 1.01
N LEU A 8 -27.87 5.12 1.35
CA LEU A 8 -26.90 4.61 2.30
C LEU A 8 -27.51 4.31 3.66
N ARG A 9 -28.29 5.26 4.20
CA ARG A 9 -28.94 5.10 5.50
C ARG A 9 -29.87 3.90 5.52
N ARG A 10 -30.74 3.77 4.50
CA ARG A 10 -31.65 2.63 4.36
C ARG A 10 -30.91 1.29 4.26
N GLU A 11 -29.80 1.25 3.53
CA GLU A 11 -28.99 0.06 3.37
C GLU A 11 -28.27 -0.34 4.67
N VAL A 12 -27.73 0.63 5.40
CA VAL A 12 -27.14 0.40 6.74
C VAL A 12 -28.21 -0.08 7.73
N ASP A 13 -29.40 0.52 7.73
CA ASP A 13 -30.51 0.10 8.60
C ASP A 13 -31.00 -1.32 8.26
N LEU A 14 -31.07 -1.66 6.98
CA LEU A 14 -31.42 -3.03 6.52
C LEU A 14 -30.38 -4.04 7.01
N LEU A 15 -29.11 -3.80 6.73
CA LEU A 15 -28.01 -4.71 7.12
C LEU A 15 -27.88 -4.85 8.63
N GLY A 16 -28.11 -3.77 9.38
CA GLY A 16 -28.16 -3.79 10.85
C GLY A 16 -29.29 -4.66 11.38
N ARG A 17 -30.49 -4.60 10.79
CA ARG A 17 -31.62 -5.47 11.16
C ARG A 17 -31.33 -6.94 10.84
N LEU A 18 -30.80 -7.22 9.65
CA LEU A 18 -30.42 -8.58 9.27
C LEU A 18 -29.34 -9.15 10.18
N LEU A 19 -28.37 -8.35 10.60
CA LEU A 19 -27.39 -8.74 11.61
C LEU A 19 -28.04 -9.06 12.95
N GLY A 20 -28.99 -8.25 13.38
CA GLY A 20 -29.76 -8.52 14.62
C GLY A 20 -30.48 -9.87 14.56
N GLU A 21 -31.14 -10.19 13.45
CA GLU A 21 -31.77 -11.49 13.22
C GLU A 21 -30.76 -12.65 13.18
N ALA A 22 -29.59 -12.43 12.57
CA ALA A 22 -28.50 -13.40 12.56
C ALA A 22 -27.96 -13.69 13.96
N ILE A 23 -27.78 -12.64 14.79
CA ILE A 23 -27.36 -12.78 16.18
C ILE A 23 -28.37 -13.59 16.98
N ARG A 24 -29.67 -13.30 16.83
CA ARG A 24 -30.74 -14.08 17.45
C ARG A 24 -30.72 -15.55 17.04
N ALA A 25 -30.56 -15.81 15.74
CA ALA A 25 -30.56 -17.16 15.20
C ALA A 25 -29.36 -17.99 15.67
N VAL A 26 -28.16 -17.41 15.72
CA VAL A 26 -26.91 -18.12 16.02
C VAL A 26 -26.58 -18.09 17.51
N SER A 27 -26.74 -16.93 18.16
CA SER A 27 -26.30 -16.71 19.55
C SER A 27 -27.45 -16.63 20.55
N GLY A 28 -28.68 -16.49 20.10
CA GLY A 28 -29.90 -16.45 20.92
C GLY A 28 -30.30 -15.03 21.35
N GLU A 29 -31.54 -14.93 21.87
CA GLU A 29 -32.16 -13.66 22.27
C GLU A 29 -31.41 -12.95 23.40
N ARG A 30 -30.85 -13.71 24.34
CA ARG A 30 -30.06 -13.16 25.46
C ARG A 30 -28.85 -12.36 24.95
N PHE A 31 -28.11 -12.88 23.98
CA PHE A 31 -26.96 -12.18 23.39
C PHE A 31 -27.39 -10.97 22.58
N PHE A 32 -28.49 -11.07 21.86
CA PHE A 32 -29.03 -9.93 21.13
C PHE A 32 -29.38 -8.79 22.10
N ALA A 33 -30.06 -9.09 23.23
CA ALA A 33 -30.38 -8.11 24.25
C ALA A 33 -29.13 -7.46 24.86
N LEU A 34 -28.07 -8.25 25.09
CA LEU A 34 -26.77 -7.75 25.55
C LEU A 34 -26.14 -6.77 24.56
N VAL A 35 -26.11 -7.12 23.29
CA VAL A 35 -25.56 -6.25 22.23
C VAL A 35 -26.33 -4.93 22.17
N GLU A 36 -27.67 -4.98 22.23
CA GLU A 36 -28.50 -3.78 22.22
C GLU A 36 -28.28 -2.89 23.45
N GLU A 37 -28.19 -3.48 24.65
CA GLU A 37 -27.89 -2.75 25.89
C GLU A 37 -26.56 -1.98 25.75
N VAL A 38 -25.49 -2.66 25.34
CA VAL A 38 -24.16 -2.05 25.19
C VAL A 38 -24.16 -0.98 24.09
N ARG A 39 -24.85 -1.23 22.98
CA ARG A 39 -24.99 -0.26 21.88
C ARG A 39 -25.69 1.02 22.35
N LEU A 40 -26.77 0.89 23.12
CA LEU A 40 -27.50 2.04 23.65
C LEU A 40 -26.67 2.84 24.66
N LEU A 41 -25.93 2.17 25.54
CA LEU A 41 -25.01 2.83 26.48
C LEU A 41 -23.89 3.59 25.74
N ALA A 42 -23.30 2.98 24.71
CA ALA A 42 -22.25 3.64 23.92
C ALA A 42 -22.78 4.87 23.16
N LYS A 43 -23.99 4.80 22.61
CA LYS A 43 -24.65 5.94 21.98
C LYS A 43 -24.96 7.05 22.98
N ALA A 44 -25.49 6.71 24.17
CA ALA A 44 -25.77 7.65 25.23
C ALA A 44 -24.49 8.39 25.66
N ARG A 45 -23.38 7.66 25.84
CA ARG A 45 -22.09 8.26 26.15
C ARG A 45 -21.66 9.29 25.09
N ARG A 46 -21.86 9.00 23.83
CA ARG A 46 -21.52 9.92 22.72
C ARG A 46 -22.43 11.14 22.65
N ARG A 47 -23.64 11.07 23.22
CA ARG A 47 -24.52 12.24 23.37
C ARG A 47 -24.16 13.09 24.60
N GLY A 48 -23.12 12.71 25.35
CA GLY A 48 -22.69 13.43 26.54
C GLY A 48 -23.38 13.01 27.82
N GLU A 49 -24.12 11.89 27.82
CA GLU A 49 -24.73 11.33 29.02
C GLU A 49 -23.67 10.67 29.93
N GLU A 50 -23.80 10.82 31.24
CA GLU A 50 -22.86 10.25 32.22
C GLU A 50 -23.08 8.74 32.44
N VAL A 51 -22.86 7.95 31.40
CA VAL A 51 -23.08 6.48 31.42
C VAL A 51 -21.81 5.67 31.33
N ALA A 52 -20.63 6.30 31.31
CA ALA A 52 -19.34 5.61 31.14
C ALA A 52 -19.11 4.55 32.24
N GLU A 53 -19.42 4.85 33.50
CA GLU A 53 -19.27 3.88 34.58
C GLU A 53 -20.26 2.71 34.49
N ALA A 54 -21.47 2.95 33.96
CA ALA A 54 -22.44 1.90 33.73
C ALA A 54 -21.93 0.95 32.62
N LEU A 55 -21.35 1.50 31.56
CA LEU A 55 -20.75 0.72 30.50
C LEU A 55 -19.53 -0.09 31.00
N ILE A 56 -18.65 0.51 31.79
CA ILE A 56 -17.51 -0.18 32.40
C ILE A 56 -17.99 -1.35 33.29
N ARG A 57 -18.94 -1.11 34.19
CA ARG A 57 -19.48 -2.15 35.06
C ARG A 57 -20.12 -3.28 34.26
N ARG A 58 -20.86 -2.92 33.19
CA ARG A 58 -21.48 -3.94 32.34
C ARG A 58 -20.47 -4.82 31.65
N VAL A 59 -19.39 -4.23 31.15
CA VAL A 59 -18.27 -4.97 30.49
C VAL A 59 -17.52 -5.83 31.51
N GLN A 60 -17.28 -5.33 32.71
CA GLN A 60 -16.61 -6.10 33.78
C GLN A 60 -17.40 -7.33 34.23
N ALA A 61 -18.71 -7.33 34.05
CA ALA A 61 -19.59 -8.44 34.37
C ALA A 61 -19.68 -9.51 33.24
N LEU A 62 -19.05 -9.31 32.10
CA LEU A 62 -19.11 -10.27 30.99
C LEU A 62 -18.31 -11.54 31.26
N SER A 63 -18.85 -12.69 30.88
CA SER A 63 -18.05 -13.91 30.74
C SER A 63 -17.10 -13.80 29.53
N PRO A 64 -16.05 -14.63 29.45
CA PRO A 64 -15.19 -14.63 28.25
C PRO A 64 -15.97 -14.87 26.95
N GLU A 65 -16.97 -15.73 26.96
CA GLU A 65 -17.83 -16.06 25.82
C GLU A 65 -18.74 -14.88 25.46
N GLU A 66 -19.30 -14.18 26.47
CA GLU A 66 -20.10 -12.97 26.26
C GLU A 66 -19.26 -11.84 25.69
N ALA A 67 -18.03 -11.65 26.18
CA ALA A 67 -17.10 -10.64 25.66
C ALA A 67 -16.74 -10.93 24.20
N GLU A 68 -16.42 -12.18 23.86
CA GLU A 68 -16.14 -12.60 22.49
C GLU A 68 -17.34 -12.36 21.57
N ALA A 69 -18.53 -12.78 21.97
CA ALA A 69 -19.74 -12.62 21.18
C ALA A 69 -20.09 -11.14 20.95
N LEU A 70 -19.88 -10.29 21.94
CA LEU A 70 -20.08 -8.86 21.82
C LEU A 70 -19.12 -8.22 20.82
N VAL A 71 -17.83 -8.53 20.90
CA VAL A 71 -16.82 -8.06 19.95
C VAL A 71 -17.15 -8.52 18.53
N ARG A 72 -17.55 -9.77 18.35
CA ARG A 72 -17.95 -10.31 17.04
C ARG A 72 -19.13 -9.56 16.47
N ALA A 73 -20.17 -9.29 17.24
CA ALA A 73 -21.34 -8.58 16.77
C ALA A 73 -20.98 -7.18 16.21
N PHE A 74 -20.18 -6.41 16.95
CA PHE A 74 -19.76 -5.09 16.49
C PHE A 74 -18.77 -5.16 15.30
N THR A 75 -17.90 -6.15 15.25
CA THR A 75 -16.98 -6.35 14.13
C THR A 75 -17.76 -6.66 12.83
N HIS A 76 -18.75 -7.54 12.90
CA HIS A 76 -19.61 -7.83 11.75
C HIS A 76 -20.45 -6.63 11.34
N TYR A 77 -20.91 -5.83 12.28
CA TYR A 77 -21.54 -4.57 11.96
C TYR A 77 -20.64 -3.69 11.07
N PHE A 78 -19.35 -3.57 11.42
CA PHE A 78 -18.41 -2.80 10.59
C PHE A 78 -18.18 -3.40 9.20
N HIS A 79 -18.14 -4.72 9.09
CA HIS A 79 -18.04 -5.34 7.77
C HIS A 79 -19.23 -4.97 6.88
N LEU A 80 -20.43 -4.96 7.44
CA LEU A 80 -21.65 -4.59 6.72
C LEU A 80 -21.72 -3.10 6.40
N VAL A 81 -21.35 -2.25 7.34
CA VAL A 81 -21.28 -0.79 7.11
C VAL A 81 -20.24 -0.45 6.05
N ASN A 82 -19.05 -1.07 6.11
CA ASN A 82 -18.02 -0.88 5.09
C ASN A 82 -18.53 -1.26 3.70
N LEU A 83 -19.27 -2.34 3.59
CA LEU A 83 -19.90 -2.75 2.34
C LEU A 83 -20.93 -1.72 1.84
N ALA A 84 -21.80 -1.24 2.72
CA ALA A 84 -22.80 -0.22 2.38
C ALA A 84 -22.14 1.10 1.93
N GLU A 85 -21.09 1.53 2.62
CA GLU A 85 -20.31 2.73 2.25
C GLU A 85 -19.60 2.57 0.90
N GLU A 86 -19.05 1.39 0.63
CA GLU A 86 -18.44 1.08 -0.66
C GLU A 86 -19.45 1.19 -1.80
N ARG A 87 -20.63 0.60 -1.64
CA ARG A 87 -21.74 0.70 -2.59
C ARG A 87 -22.20 2.14 -2.76
N HIS A 88 -22.27 2.90 -1.68
CA HIS A 88 -22.61 4.32 -1.73
C HIS A 88 -21.58 5.12 -2.55
N ARG A 89 -20.28 4.89 -2.33
CA ARG A 89 -19.22 5.55 -3.13
C ARG A 89 -19.36 5.24 -4.62
N VAL A 90 -19.68 3.99 -4.97
CA VAL A 90 -19.94 3.60 -6.36
C VAL A 90 -21.12 4.38 -6.93
N ARG A 91 -22.25 4.46 -6.21
CA ARG A 91 -23.43 5.26 -6.63
C ARG A 91 -23.09 6.72 -6.87
N VAL A 92 -22.42 7.35 -5.92
CA VAL A 92 -22.00 8.76 -6.01
C VAL A 92 -21.03 8.97 -7.18
N ASN A 93 -20.09 8.06 -7.39
CA ASN A 93 -19.15 8.14 -8.50
C ASN A 93 -19.86 8.06 -9.86
N ARG A 94 -20.83 7.16 -10.00
CA ARG A 94 -21.65 7.03 -11.23
C ARG A 94 -22.43 8.32 -11.50
N LEU A 95 -23.11 8.87 -10.51
CA LEU A 95 -23.88 10.11 -10.65
C LEU A 95 -22.99 11.30 -11.05
N ARG A 96 -21.83 11.44 -10.42
CA ARG A 96 -20.87 12.52 -10.74
C ARG A 96 -20.25 12.33 -12.12
N ALA A 97 -19.98 11.11 -12.55
CA ALA A 97 -19.47 10.84 -13.88
C ALA A 97 -20.50 11.13 -14.96
N GLN A 98 -21.79 10.83 -14.72
CA GLN A 98 -22.89 11.16 -15.65
C GLN A 98 -23.14 12.66 -15.77
N ALA A 99 -22.89 13.41 -14.71
CA ALA A 99 -23.05 14.88 -14.71
C ALA A 99 -21.84 15.64 -15.30
N GLU A 100 -20.76 14.94 -15.63
CA GLU A 100 -19.53 15.54 -16.13
C GLU A 100 -19.70 16.07 -17.57
N THR A 101 -19.38 17.33 -17.79
CA THR A 101 -19.34 17.95 -19.12
C THR A 101 -17.95 18.52 -19.41
N LEU A 102 -17.73 18.90 -20.66
CA LEU A 102 -16.47 19.54 -21.06
C LEU A 102 -16.29 20.91 -20.39
N GLU A 103 -17.36 21.64 -20.16
CA GLU A 103 -17.36 22.94 -19.47
C GLU A 103 -17.14 22.79 -17.97
N THR A 104 -17.74 21.77 -17.38
CA THR A 104 -17.68 21.45 -15.95
C THR A 104 -17.17 20.03 -15.72
N PRO A 105 -15.88 19.78 -15.93
CA PRO A 105 -15.31 18.47 -15.68
C PRO A 105 -15.33 18.14 -14.18
N ARG A 106 -15.54 16.89 -13.89
CA ARG A 106 -15.46 16.38 -12.51
C ARG A 106 -14.06 16.62 -11.96
N PRO A 107 -13.92 17.13 -10.72
CA PRO A 107 -12.58 17.31 -10.11
C PRO A 107 -11.75 16.03 -10.14
N GLU A 108 -10.48 16.15 -10.48
CA GLU A 108 -9.52 15.05 -10.57
C GLU A 108 -9.94 13.92 -11.53
N SER A 109 -10.73 14.22 -12.56
CA SER A 109 -11.09 13.28 -13.62
C SER A 109 -10.06 13.27 -14.76
N PHE A 110 -10.11 12.23 -15.61
CA PHE A 110 -9.33 12.22 -16.84
C PHE A 110 -9.68 13.40 -17.75
N LEU A 111 -10.95 13.77 -17.81
CA LEU A 111 -11.39 14.94 -18.60
C LEU A 111 -10.80 16.23 -18.04
N ALA A 112 -10.81 16.39 -16.72
CA ALA A 112 -10.18 17.52 -16.04
C ALA A 112 -8.66 17.56 -16.28
N LEU A 113 -8.00 16.42 -16.27
CA LEU A 113 -6.57 16.30 -16.56
C LEU A 113 -6.26 16.77 -17.98
N VAL A 114 -6.93 16.18 -18.97
CA VAL A 114 -6.66 16.48 -20.40
C VAL A 114 -6.98 17.94 -20.71
N LYS A 115 -8.06 18.46 -20.13
CA LYS A 115 -8.39 19.90 -20.24
C LYS A 115 -7.28 20.78 -19.66
N ALA A 116 -6.75 20.43 -18.49
CA ALA A 116 -5.63 21.14 -17.87
C ALA A 116 -4.37 21.11 -18.74
N LEU A 117 -4.06 19.99 -19.39
CA LEU A 117 -2.93 19.87 -20.31
C LEU A 117 -3.11 20.82 -21.52
N LYS A 118 -4.31 20.89 -22.09
CA LYS A 118 -4.62 21.79 -23.20
C LYS A 118 -4.55 23.27 -22.79
N GLU A 119 -5.07 23.60 -21.60
CA GLU A 119 -5.00 24.97 -21.04
C GLU A 119 -3.56 25.43 -20.79
N ARG A 120 -2.65 24.50 -20.53
CA ARG A 120 -1.19 24.74 -20.44
C ARG A 120 -0.52 24.89 -21.81
N GLY A 121 -1.24 24.77 -22.89
CA GLY A 121 -0.77 24.96 -24.25
C GLY A 121 -0.19 23.72 -24.94
N LEU A 122 -0.36 22.51 -24.38
CA LEU A 122 0.08 21.28 -25.03
C LEU A 122 -0.78 21.01 -26.28
N SER A 123 -0.11 20.75 -27.42
CA SER A 123 -0.78 20.23 -28.61
C SER A 123 -1.29 18.80 -28.37
N TYR A 124 -2.08 18.26 -29.28
CA TYR A 124 -2.52 16.87 -29.24
C TYR A 124 -1.34 15.91 -29.17
N GLU A 125 -0.34 16.10 -30.05
CA GLU A 125 0.86 15.25 -30.11
C GLU A 125 1.68 15.31 -28.83
N GLU A 126 1.86 16.50 -28.26
CA GLU A 126 2.57 16.70 -27.00
C GLU A 126 1.83 16.06 -25.82
N ALA A 127 0.51 16.23 -25.75
CA ALA A 127 -0.32 15.63 -24.69
C ALA A 127 -0.30 14.09 -24.77
N VAL A 128 -0.44 13.52 -25.97
CA VAL A 128 -0.38 12.08 -26.19
C VAL A 128 1.02 11.53 -25.87
N ALA A 129 2.08 12.20 -26.28
CA ALA A 129 3.45 11.82 -25.95
C ALA A 129 3.71 11.85 -24.46
N HIS A 130 3.24 12.89 -23.77
CA HIS A 130 3.35 13.03 -22.32
C HIS A 130 2.63 11.88 -21.61
N LEU A 131 1.34 11.69 -21.90
CA LEU A 131 0.54 10.62 -21.26
C LEU A 131 1.10 9.21 -21.55
N SER A 132 1.61 8.98 -22.75
CA SER A 132 2.20 7.70 -23.15
C SER A 132 3.54 7.40 -22.45
N SER A 133 4.22 8.45 -21.97
CA SER A 133 5.52 8.33 -21.31
C SER A 133 5.42 8.02 -19.82
N LEU A 134 4.24 8.18 -19.22
CA LEU A 134 4.06 8.07 -17.79
C LEU A 134 3.89 6.62 -17.34
N THR A 135 4.54 6.27 -16.24
CA THR A 135 4.39 4.96 -15.57
C THR A 135 4.15 5.15 -14.09
N LEU A 136 2.94 4.85 -13.66
CA LEU A 136 2.58 4.69 -12.25
C LEU A 136 2.81 3.22 -11.86
N LEU A 137 3.78 2.97 -11.00
CA LEU A 137 4.13 1.62 -10.57
C LEU A 137 3.59 1.39 -9.16
N LEU A 138 2.60 0.52 -9.04
CA LEU A 138 1.97 0.18 -7.76
C LEU A 138 2.55 -1.12 -7.21
N THR A 139 3.07 -1.07 -5.99
CA THR A 139 3.74 -2.19 -5.33
C THR A 139 2.90 -2.72 -4.18
N PHE A 140 2.49 -3.96 -4.29
CA PHE A 140 1.67 -4.65 -3.29
C PHE A 140 2.56 -5.26 -2.20
N THR A 141 2.24 -4.94 -0.95
CA THR A 141 2.94 -5.46 0.23
C THR A 141 1.94 -6.07 1.21
N ALA A 142 2.39 -7.07 1.97
CA ALA A 142 1.57 -7.67 3.01
C ALA A 142 1.43 -6.73 4.23
N HIS A 143 0.25 -6.77 4.86
CA HIS A 143 0.00 -6.04 6.10
C HIS A 143 -0.78 -6.91 7.09
N PRO A 144 -0.46 -6.88 8.39
CA PRO A 144 -1.11 -7.74 9.39
C PRO A 144 -2.63 -7.57 9.49
N THR A 145 -3.15 -6.36 9.27
CA THR A 145 -4.58 -6.08 9.38
C THR A 145 -5.42 -6.59 8.22
N GLU A 146 -4.79 -7.04 7.14
CA GLU A 146 -5.46 -7.63 5.98
C GLU A 146 -5.76 -9.12 6.14
N THR A 147 -5.71 -9.63 7.34
CA THR A 147 -5.93 -11.04 7.65
C THR A 147 -7.38 -11.50 7.57
N ARG A 148 -8.26 -10.71 6.91
CA ARG A 148 -9.61 -11.19 6.60
C ARG A 148 -9.52 -12.54 5.91
N ARG A 149 -10.15 -13.56 6.51
CA ARG A 149 -10.24 -14.85 5.86
C ARG A 149 -10.84 -14.69 4.47
N ARG A 150 -10.28 -15.40 3.52
CA ARG A 150 -10.83 -15.47 2.15
C ARG A 150 -12.32 -15.80 2.14
N THR A 151 -12.78 -16.59 3.12
CA THR A 151 -14.18 -16.95 3.33
C THR A 151 -15.05 -15.75 3.69
N LEU A 152 -14.60 -14.86 4.58
CA LEU A 152 -15.33 -13.63 4.90
C LEU A 152 -15.49 -12.73 3.67
N ARG A 153 -14.41 -12.58 2.91
CA ARG A 153 -14.43 -11.81 1.67
C ARG A 153 -15.45 -12.39 0.68
N HIS A 154 -15.44 -13.70 0.49
CA HIS A 154 -16.41 -14.39 -0.36
C HIS A 154 -17.86 -14.09 0.06
N HIS A 155 -18.18 -14.15 1.35
CA HIS A 155 -19.52 -13.82 1.82
C HIS A 155 -19.89 -12.36 1.62
N LEU A 156 -18.95 -11.44 1.80
CA LEU A 156 -19.19 -10.01 1.57
C LEU A 156 -19.40 -9.70 0.08
N GLU A 157 -18.62 -10.31 -0.81
CA GLU A 157 -18.79 -10.19 -2.26
C GLU A 157 -20.15 -10.74 -2.72
N ALA A 158 -20.50 -11.92 -2.24
CA ALA A 158 -21.82 -12.52 -2.54
C ALA A 158 -22.97 -11.67 -1.99
N LEU A 159 -22.82 -11.10 -0.79
CA LEU A 159 -23.82 -10.19 -0.21
C LEU A 159 -23.98 -8.90 -1.05
N GLN A 160 -22.88 -8.39 -1.61
CA GLN A 160 -22.92 -7.25 -2.51
C GLN A 160 -23.76 -7.52 -3.75
N GLU A 161 -23.58 -8.69 -4.37
CA GLU A 161 -24.39 -9.14 -5.53
C GLU A 161 -25.86 -9.36 -5.16
N GLU A 162 -26.11 -10.01 -4.02
CA GLU A 162 -27.46 -10.29 -3.53
C GLU A 162 -28.24 -9.02 -3.15
N LEU A 163 -27.56 -7.96 -2.70
CA LEU A 163 -28.20 -6.65 -2.46
C LEU A 163 -28.76 -6.00 -3.74
N GLU A 164 -28.26 -6.38 -4.90
CA GLU A 164 -28.82 -5.93 -6.19
C GLU A 164 -30.12 -6.66 -6.55
N GLY A 165 -30.24 -7.92 -6.17
CA GLY A 165 -31.45 -8.75 -6.40
C GLY A 165 -32.59 -8.49 -5.44
N GLY A 166 -32.33 -8.02 -4.23
CA GLY A 166 -33.33 -7.56 -3.24
C GLY A 166 -34.16 -8.65 -2.56
N GLU A 167 -33.85 -9.95 -2.69
CA GLU A 167 -34.59 -11.04 -2.02
C GLU A 167 -34.23 -11.14 -0.54
N ALA A 168 -35.18 -10.79 0.34
CA ALA A 168 -34.97 -10.68 1.78
C ALA A 168 -34.43 -11.97 2.43
N GLU A 169 -34.95 -13.14 2.03
CA GLU A 169 -34.54 -14.42 2.60
C GLU A 169 -33.08 -14.77 2.23
N ARG A 170 -32.67 -14.48 1.01
CA ARG A 170 -31.25 -14.68 0.56
C ARG A 170 -30.30 -13.77 1.33
N LEU A 171 -30.66 -12.51 1.48
CA LEU A 171 -29.86 -11.54 2.23
C LEU A 171 -29.70 -11.99 3.69
N LEU A 172 -30.79 -12.42 4.34
CA LEU A 172 -30.74 -12.94 5.70
C LEU A 172 -29.85 -14.17 5.81
N ALA A 173 -30.02 -15.14 4.90
CA ALA A 173 -29.20 -16.35 4.88
C ALA A 173 -27.72 -16.01 4.72
N ARG A 174 -27.37 -15.05 3.86
CA ARG A 174 -26.00 -14.62 3.65
C ARG A 174 -25.40 -13.95 4.89
N VAL A 175 -26.15 -13.08 5.56
CA VAL A 175 -25.72 -12.42 6.79
C VAL A 175 -25.55 -13.44 7.92
N ILE A 176 -26.45 -14.43 8.04
CA ILE A 176 -26.28 -15.54 8.99
C ILE A 176 -24.99 -16.32 8.72
N LEU A 177 -24.72 -16.68 7.46
CA LEU A 177 -23.49 -17.39 7.09
C LEU A 177 -22.25 -16.55 7.40
N LEU A 178 -22.29 -15.25 7.11
CA LEU A 178 -21.21 -14.33 7.43
C LEU A 178 -20.95 -14.27 8.94
N TYR A 179 -22.00 -14.08 9.74
CA TYR A 179 -21.90 -13.98 11.20
C TYR A 179 -21.46 -15.30 11.85
N ALA A 180 -21.87 -16.44 11.31
CA ALA A 180 -21.52 -17.77 11.80
C ALA A 180 -20.16 -18.28 11.30
N THR A 181 -19.54 -17.58 10.34
CA THR A 181 -18.24 -17.97 9.81
C THR A 181 -17.14 -17.83 10.85
N GLU A 182 -16.21 -18.81 10.87
CA GLU A 182 -15.01 -18.74 11.72
C GLU A 182 -14.08 -17.63 11.24
N GLU A 183 -13.83 -16.63 12.07
CA GLU A 183 -13.03 -15.45 11.73
C GLU A 183 -11.55 -15.62 12.01
N ILE A 184 -11.22 -16.43 13.02
CA ILE A 184 -9.86 -16.59 13.51
C ILE A 184 -9.20 -17.80 12.86
N ARG A 185 -7.99 -17.59 12.37
CA ARG A 185 -7.10 -18.70 12.02
C ARG A 185 -6.52 -19.29 13.31
N LYS A 186 -6.61 -20.61 13.47
CA LYS A 186 -5.98 -21.32 14.60
C LYS A 186 -4.44 -21.35 14.50
N MET A 187 -3.92 -21.11 13.30
CA MET A 187 -2.48 -21.07 13.03
C MET A 187 -2.10 -19.72 12.39
N ARG A 188 -0.87 -19.30 12.61
CA ARG A 188 -0.34 -18.11 11.92
C ARG A 188 -0.46 -18.29 10.41
N PRO A 189 -0.84 -17.24 9.67
CA PRO A 189 -0.83 -17.30 8.22
C PRO A 189 0.60 -17.56 7.74
N THR A 190 0.72 -18.39 6.73
CA THR A 190 1.99 -18.60 6.04
C THR A 190 2.24 -17.46 5.06
N VAL A 191 3.50 -17.29 4.62
CA VAL A 191 3.80 -16.33 3.54
C VAL A 191 3.05 -16.70 2.26
N GLU A 192 2.81 -17.97 1.99
CA GLU A 192 2.00 -18.43 0.85
C GLU A 192 0.53 -17.96 0.95
N ASP A 193 -0.05 -17.95 2.16
CA ASP A 193 -1.38 -17.40 2.39
C ASP A 193 -1.42 -15.89 2.10
N GLU A 194 -0.38 -15.18 2.49
CA GLU A 194 -0.22 -13.75 2.22
C GLU A 194 -0.06 -13.46 0.73
N ILE A 195 0.69 -14.29 0.00
CA ILE A 195 0.82 -14.21 -1.47
C ILE A 195 -0.55 -14.32 -2.13
N LYS A 196 -1.30 -15.36 -1.79
CA LYS A 196 -2.64 -15.59 -2.35
C LYS A 196 -3.63 -14.47 -2.02
N GLY A 197 -3.54 -13.95 -0.80
CA GLY A 197 -4.42 -12.87 -0.33
C GLY A 197 -4.08 -11.50 -0.94
N GLY A 198 -2.81 -11.14 -0.99
CA GLY A 198 -2.37 -9.85 -1.48
C GLY A 198 -2.46 -9.69 -2.99
N LEU A 199 -2.21 -10.75 -3.75
CA LEU A 199 -2.35 -10.72 -5.22
C LEU A 199 -3.80 -10.79 -5.71
N TYR A 200 -4.76 -11.04 -4.84
CA TYR A 200 -6.16 -11.25 -5.19
C TYR A 200 -6.77 -10.13 -6.05
N TYR A 201 -6.44 -8.87 -5.77
CA TYR A 201 -7.02 -7.72 -6.47
C TYR A 201 -6.54 -7.56 -7.92
N LEU A 202 -5.39 -8.13 -8.26
CA LEU A 202 -4.81 -8.03 -9.60
C LEU A 202 -5.63 -8.79 -10.65
N PRO A 203 -5.95 -10.09 -10.46
CA PRO A 203 -6.74 -10.84 -11.44
C PRO A 203 -8.25 -10.59 -11.33
N THR A 204 -8.72 -9.85 -10.35
CA THR A 204 -10.13 -9.57 -10.12
C THR A 204 -10.50 -8.14 -10.51
N THR A 205 -10.51 -7.23 -9.57
CA THR A 205 -10.96 -5.84 -9.77
C THR A 205 -10.05 -5.04 -10.70
N LEU A 206 -8.74 -5.15 -10.53
CA LEU A 206 -7.78 -4.40 -11.37
C LEU A 206 -7.72 -4.92 -12.80
N TRP A 207 -7.94 -6.22 -12.99
CA TRP A 207 -8.05 -6.81 -14.32
C TRP A 207 -9.16 -6.18 -15.15
N GLN A 208 -10.24 -5.78 -14.51
CA GLN A 208 -11.36 -5.07 -15.12
C GLN A 208 -11.14 -3.56 -15.20
N ALA A 209 -10.60 -2.97 -14.13
CA ALA A 209 -10.47 -1.52 -14.00
C ALA A 209 -9.41 -0.91 -14.92
N VAL A 210 -8.28 -1.57 -15.13
CA VAL A 210 -7.14 -1.00 -15.88
C VAL A 210 -7.48 -0.77 -17.36
N PRO A 211 -8.06 -1.73 -18.12
CA PRO A 211 -8.48 -1.45 -19.50
C PRO A 211 -9.53 -0.35 -19.60
N ARG A 212 -10.46 -0.30 -18.66
CA ARG A 212 -11.50 0.75 -18.59
C ARG A 212 -10.90 2.12 -18.32
N ALA A 213 -9.89 2.20 -17.46
CA ALA A 213 -9.19 3.45 -17.18
C ALA A 213 -8.46 3.98 -18.41
N VAL A 214 -7.78 3.12 -19.16
CA VAL A 214 -7.09 3.52 -20.39
C VAL A 214 -8.11 4.00 -21.45
N ALA A 215 -9.19 3.26 -21.66
CA ALA A 215 -10.25 3.63 -22.59
C ALA A 215 -10.90 4.98 -22.22
N ALA A 216 -11.14 5.22 -20.93
CA ALA A 216 -11.68 6.50 -20.44
C ALA A 216 -10.72 7.67 -20.64
N LEU A 217 -9.42 7.44 -20.48
CA LEU A 217 -8.40 8.46 -20.77
C LEU A 217 -8.34 8.77 -22.27
N GLU A 218 -8.37 7.76 -23.14
CA GLU A 218 -8.44 7.94 -24.60
C GLU A 218 -9.68 8.73 -25.03
N GLU A 219 -10.83 8.43 -24.43
CA GLU A 219 -12.08 9.17 -24.66
C GLU A 219 -11.97 10.64 -24.18
N ALA A 220 -11.34 10.89 -23.06
CA ALA A 220 -11.10 12.24 -22.57
C ALA A 220 -10.23 13.05 -23.54
N VAL A 221 -9.18 12.45 -24.11
CA VAL A 221 -8.34 13.07 -25.14
C VAL A 221 -9.17 13.37 -26.40
N GLU A 222 -10.01 12.43 -26.84
CA GLU A 222 -10.90 12.63 -28.00
C GLU A 222 -11.87 13.80 -27.76
N ARG A 223 -12.48 13.88 -26.60
CA ARG A 223 -13.42 14.96 -26.24
C ARG A 223 -12.77 16.35 -26.24
N VAL A 224 -11.51 16.45 -25.80
CA VAL A 224 -10.80 17.73 -25.68
C VAL A 224 -10.10 18.15 -26.97
N TYR A 225 -9.50 17.21 -27.69
CA TYR A 225 -8.71 17.49 -28.90
C TYR A 225 -9.39 17.06 -30.22
N GLY A 226 -10.51 16.35 -30.15
CA GLY A 226 -11.26 15.91 -31.34
C GLY A 226 -10.70 14.68 -32.03
N LYS A 227 -9.64 14.06 -31.49
CA LYS A 227 -9.01 12.86 -32.08
C LYS A 227 -8.69 11.86 -30.97
N ARG A 228 -9.08 10.59 -31.18
CA ARG A 228 -8.84 9.53 -30.22
C ARG A 228 -7.46 8.90 -30.41
N PRO A 229 -6.59 8.89 -29.40
CA PRO A 229 -5.32 8.19 -29.44
C PRO A 229 -5.48 6.70 -29.11
N THR A 230 -4.41 5.96 -29.32
CA THR A 230 -4.19 4.64 -28.73
C THR A 230 -3.08 4.75 -27.71
N LEU A 231 -3.42 4.66 -26.42
CA LEU A 231 -2.49 4.84 -25.33
C LEU A 231 -2.03 3.50 -24.75
N PRO A 232 -0.78 3.39 -24.30
CA PRO A 232 -0.37 2.30 -23.41
C PRO A 232 -1.01 2.52 -22.03
N PRO A 233 -1.10 1.47 -21.17
CA PRO A 233 -1.51 1.66 -19.80
C PRO A 233 -0.48 2.53 -19.07
N PHE A 234 -0.99 3.48 -18.30
CA PHE A 234 -0.16 4.35 -17.44
C PHE A 234 0.19 3.69 -16.11
N VAL A 235 -0.38 2.53 -15.80
CA VAL A 235 -0.19 1.80 -14.54
C VAL A 235 0.42 0.42 -14.79
N ARG A 236 1.34 0.04 -13.90
CA ARG A 236 1.94 -1.31 -13.83
C ARG A 236 2.05 -1.71 -12.37
N PHE A 237 2.36 -2.99 -12.13
CA PHE A 237 2.32 -3.57 -10.81
C PHE A 237 3.62 -4.28 -10.43
N ARG A 238 3.89 -4.32 -9.12
CA ARG A 238 4.95 -5.07 -8.47
C ARG A 238 4.40 -5.74 -7.21
N SER A 239 5.08 -6.76 -6.75
CA SER A 239 4.80 -7.41 -5.48
C SER A 239 6.06 -7.56 -4.64
N TRP A 240 5.92 -7.38 -3.33
CA TRP A 240 6.95 -7.72 -2.34
C TRP A 240 6.62 -9.02 -1.60
N ILE A 241 5.42 -9.55 -1.78
CA ILE A 241 4.91 -10.67 -1.00
C ILE A 241 5.57 -11.97 -1.49
N GLY A 242 6.46 -12.50 -0.67
CA GLY A 242 7.30 -13.65 -1.00
C GLY A 242 8.73 -13.30 -1.43
N GLY A 243 9.09 -12.00 -1.47
CA GLY A 243 10.42 -11.50 -1.79
C GLY A 243 11.06 -10.61 -0.73
N ASP A 244 10.28 -10.15 0.24
CA ASP A 244 10.73 -9.28 1.32
C ASP A 244 11.28 -10.10 2.48
N ARG A 245 12.62 -10.20 2.55
CA ARG A 245 13.34 -10.95 3.57
C ARG A 245 13.79 -10.12 4.76
N ASP A 246 13.69 -8.82 4.68
CA ASP A 246 14.15 -7.96 5.76
C ASP A 246 13.49 -8.33 7.09
N GLY A 247 14.28 -9.01 7.93
CA GLY A 247 13.87 -9.54 9.21
C GLY A 247 12.69 -10.52 9.17
N ASN A 248 12.46 -11.20 8.06
CA ASN A 248 11.46 -12.27 7.94
C ASN A 248 12.12 -13.59 7.51
N PRO A 249 12.43 -14.49 8.47
CA PRO A 249 13.08 -15.76 8.15
C PRO A 249 12.18 -16.75 7.41
N HIS A 250 10.87 -16.49 7.35
CA HIS A 250 9.90 -17.35 6.68
C HIS A 250 9.82 -17.09 5.16
N VAL A 251 10.46 -16.03 4.66
CA VAL A 251 10.60 -15.78 3.21
C VAL A 251 11.83 -16.52 2.69
N THR A 252 11.65 -17.81 2.47
CA THR A 252 12.69 -18.73 1.97
C THR A 252 12.80 -18.65 0.44
N PRO A 253 13.87 -19.17 -0.17
CA PRO A 253 13.97 -19.30 -1.64
C PRO A 253 12.81 -20.10 -2.25
N GLU A 254 12.32 -21.11 -1.58
CA GLU A 254 11.16 -21.91 -1.99
C GLU A 254 9.88 -21.07 -2.05
N VAL A 255 9.67 -20.20 -1.07
CA VAL A 255 8.55 -19.25 -1.04
C VAL A 255 8.66 -18.24 -2.17
N THR A 256 9.85 -17.75 -2.46
CA THR A 256 10.10 -16.85 -3.62
C THR A 256 9.76 -17.54 -4.94
N ARG A 257 10.13 -18.80 -5.10
CA ARG A 257 9.76 -19.60 -6.28
C ARG A 257 8.24 -19.76 -6.38
N PHE A 258 7.60 -20.13 -5.28
CA PHE A 258 6.14 -20.26 -5.21
C PHE A 258 5.42 -18.97 -5.61
N ALA A 259 5.89 -17.81 -5.13
CA ALA A 259 5.29 -16.51 -5.46
C ALA A 259 5.27 -16.27 -6.99
N GLY A 260 6.40 -16.49 -7.67
CA GLY A 260 6.50 -16.34 -9.11
C GLY A 260 5.63 -17.35 -9.88
N GLU A 261 5.64 -18.62 -9.46
CA GLU A 261 4.84 -19.68 -10.09
C GLU A 261 3.34 -19.44 -9.91
N TYR A 262 2.91 -19.02 -8.73
CA TYR A 262 1.52 -18.68 -8.44
C TYR A 262 1.03 -17.50 -9.30
N ALA A 263 1.80 -16.41 -9.35
CA ALA A 263 1.47 -15.25 -10.15
C ALA A 263 1.33 -15.60 -11.65
N ARG A 264 2.27 -16.35 -12.20
CA ARG A 264 2.22 -16.82 -13.59
C ARG A 264 1.00 -17.72 -13.88
N ARG A 265 0.71 -18.64 -12.98
CA ARG A 265 -0.46 -19.52 -13.13
C ARG A 265 -1.73 -18.71 -13.20
N VAL A 266 -1.92 -17.77 -12.27
CA VAL A 266 -3.10 -16.90 -12.22
C VAL A 266 -3.21 -16.03 -13.48
N ALA A 267 -2.10 -15.43 -13.93
CA ALA A 267 -2.08 -14.65 -15.17
C ALA A 267 -2.48 -15.49 -16.40
N ARG A 268 -1.94 -16.70 -16.51
CA ARG A 268 -2.28 -17.61 -17.61
C ARG A 268 -3.74 -18.02 -17.61
N GLU A 269 -4.30 -18.35 -16.45
CA GLU A 269 -5.73 -18.69 -16.31
C GLU A 269 -6.62 -17.54 -16.79
N LYS A 270 -6.28 -16.31 -16.41
CA LYS A 270 -7.00 -15.11 -16.83
C LYS A 270 -6.86 -14.83 -18.32
N LEU A 271 -5.65 -14.93 -18.86
CA LEU A 271 -5.42 -14.76 -20.30
C LEU A 271 -6.10 -15.82 -21.13
N LEU A 272 -6.10 -17.08 -20.69
CA LEU A 272 -6.83 -18.16 -21.36
C LEU A 272 -8.34 -17.87 -21.43
N SER A 273 -8.92 -17.40 -20.35
CA SER A 273 -10.34 -16.99 -20.30
C SER A 273 -10.63 -15.84 -21.28
N GLU A 274 -9.72 -14.87 -21.42
CA GLU A 274 -9.86 -13.79 -22.40
C GLU A 274 -9.73 -14.29 -23.84
N LEU A 275 -8.79 -15.19 -24.11
CA LEU A 275 -8.65 -15.80 -25.44
C LEU A 275 -9.88 -16.65 -25.81
N ASP A 276 -10.44 -17.41 -24.88
CA ASP A 276 -11.67 -18.17 -25.07
C ASP A 276 -12.86 -17.27 -25.43
N ARG A 277 -12.93 -16.08 -24.80
CA ARG A 277 -13.95 -15.08 -25.16
C ARG A 277 -13.70 -14.55 -26.57
N LEU A 278 -12.49 -14.22 -26.97
CA LEU A 278 -12.17 -13.77 -28.32
C LEU A 278 -12.46 -14.84 -29.38
N ILE A 279 -12.17 -16.11 -29.08
CA ILE A 279 -12.49 -17.23 -29.95
C ILE A 279 -13.99 -17.33 -30.21
N ARG A 280 -14.83 -17.03 -29.21
CA ARG A 280 -16.30 -17.02 -29.40
C ARG A 280 -16.77 -15.78 -30.19
N ASP A 281 -16.24 -14.60 -29.87
CA ASP A 281 -16.75 -13.32 -30.37
C ASP A 281 -16.24 -12.98 -31.78
N LEU A 282 -14.98 -13.33 -32.10
CA LEU A 282 -14.39 -12.99 -33.39
C LEU A 282 -14.61 -14.04 -34.50
N SER A 283 -15.84 -14.43 -34.65
CA SER A 283 -16.31 -15.37 -35.71
C SER A 283 -16.46 -14.68 -37.09
N LEU A 284 -15.42 -13.91 -37.47
CA LEU A 284 -15.44 -13.11 -38.71
C LEU A 284 -15.18 -13.98 -39.93
N SER A 285 -16.08 -13.89 -40.93
CA SER A 285 -15.94 -14.63 -42.19
C SER A 285 -14.84 -14.06 -43.08
N GLU A 286 -13.95 -14.90 -43.54
CA GLU A 286 -12.89 -14.56 -44.50
C GLU A 286 -13.43 -14.12 -45.86
N GLU A 287 -14.63 -14.53 -46.20
CA GLU A 287 -15.32 -14.15 -47.45
C GLU A 287 -15.83 -12.70 -47.42
N ARG A 288 -16.15 -12.22 -46.19
CA ARG A 288 -16.76 -10.90 -45.98
C ARG A 288 -15.78 -9.80 -45.60
N LEU A 289 -14.64 -10.19 -45.07
CA LEU A 289 -13.64 -9.28 -44.57
C LEU A 289 -12.23 -9.68 -45.02
N PRO A 290 -11.47 -8.75 -45.59
CA PRO A 290 -10.07 -9.02 -45.95
C PRO A 290 -9.29 -9.31 -44.68
N VAL A 291 -8.60 -10.43 -44.66
CA VAL A 291 -7.79 -10.89 -43.54
C VAL A 291 -6.33 -10.73 -43.89
N PRO A 292 -5.50 -10.09 -43.01
CA PRO A 292 -4.05 -10.01 -43.21
C PRO A 292 -3.38 -11.38 -43.26
N ARG A 293 -2.30 -11.46 -44.00
CA ARG A 293 -1.52 -12.68 -44.17
C ARG A 293 -1.06 -13.23 -42.83
N GLU A 294 -0.60 -12.37 -41.92
CA GLU A 294 -0.09 -12.72 -40.58
C GLU A 294 -1.16 -13.42 -39.75
N VAL A 295 -2.42 -12.97 -39.83
CA VAL A 295 -3.55 -13.60 -39.13
C VAL A 295 -3.89 -14.98 -39.70
N ARG A 296 -3.84 -15.13 -41.04
CA ARG A 296 -4.06 -16.41 -41.68
C ARG A 296 -2.98 -17.43 -41.32
N GLU A 297 -1.72 -17.06 -41.52
CA GLU A 297 -0.55 -17.90 -41.20
C GLU A 297 -0.48 -18.22 -39.69
N GLY A 298 -0.82 -17.27 -38.82
CA GLY A 298 -0.88 -17.46 -37.37
C GLY A 298 -1.91 -18.51 -36.90
N GLY A 299 -2.93 -18.78 -37.72
CA GLY A 299 -3.93 -19.82 -37.51
C GLY A 299 -3.68 -21.15 -38.21
N GLU A 300 -2.55 -21.30 -38.93
CA GLU A 300 -2.20 -22.53 -39.61
C GLU A 300 -2.06 -23.72 -38.67
N GLY A 301 -2.49 -24.89 -39.11
CA GLY A 301 -2.49 -26.10 -38.30
C GLY A 301 -3.67 -26.23 -37.34
N VAL A 302 -4.65 -25.33 -37.43
CA VAL A 302 -5.92 -25.46 -36.73
C VAL A 302 -7.01 -25.89 -37.71
N ASP A 303 -7.48 -27.12 -37.55
CA ASP A 303 -8.50 -27.69 -38.46
C ASP A 303 -9.92 -27.19 -38.15
N ARG A 304 -10.12 -26.64 -36.97
CA ARG A 304 -11.40 -26.08 -36.52
C ARG A 304 -11.64 -24.67 -37.08
N PHE A 305 -12.90 -24.30 -37.28
CA PHE A 305 -13.30 -22.95 -37.70
C PHE A 305 -12.80 -22.53 -39.11
N GLN A 306 -12.97 -23.43 -40.08
CA GLN A 306 -12.62 -23.13 -41.49
C GLN A 306 -13.42 -21.92 -41.98
N GLY A 307 -12.77 -20.99 -42.65
CA GLY A 307 -13.37 -19.76 -43.12
C GLY A 307 -13.44 -18.62 -42.03
N GLU A 308 -12.92 -18.86 -40.86
CA GLU A 308 -12.92 -17.90 -39.72
C GLU A 308 -11.50 -17.70 -39.20
N ALA A 309 -10.66 -16.94 -39.91
CA ALA A 309 -9.23 -16.81 -39.66
C ALA A 309 -8.91 -16.27 -38.27
N TYR A 310 -9.66 -15.28 -37.80
CA TYR A 310 -9.43 -14.72 -36.44
C TYR A 310 -9.68 -15.76 -35.34
N ARG A 311 -10.72 -16.60 -35.44
CA ARG A 311 -10.96 -17.68 -34.48
C ARG A 311 -9.84 -18.69 -34.47
N ARG A 312 -9.35 -19.09 -35.63
CA ARG A 312 -8.21 -20.01 -35.76
C ARG A 312 -6.95 -19.40 -35.16
N PHE A 313 -6.70 -18.14 -35.46
CA PHE A 313 -5.57 -17.37 -34.91
C PHE A 313 -5.53 -17.37 -33.39
N PHE A 314 -6.63 -16.98 -32.76
CA PHE A 314 -6.72 -16.95 -31.30
C PHE A 314 -6.75 -18.34 -30.65
N LEU A 315 -7.33 -19.34 -31.30
CA LEU A 315 -7.26 -20.71 -30.82
C LEU A 315 -5.80 -21.23 -30.83
N ARG A 316 -5.05 -20.94 -31.90
CA ARG A 316 -3.64 -21.29 -31.96
C ARG A 316 -2.82 -20.58 -30.88
N LEU A 317 -3.12 -19.33 -30.64
CA LEU A 317 -2.51 -18.55 -29.59
C LEU A 317 -2.78 -19.15 -28.20
N ALA A 318 -4.01 -19.55 -27.93
CA ALA A 318 -4.40 -20.22 -26.68
C ALA A 318 -3.66 -21.56 -26.48
N GLN A 319 -3.51 -22.35 -27.55
CA GLN A 319 -2.75 -23.60 -27.51
C GLN A 319 -1.26 -23.41 -27.20
N ARG A 320 -0.68 -22.28 -27.65
CA ARG A 320 0.75 -21.94 -27.43
C ARG A 320 0.99 -21.15 -26.15
N LEU A 321 -0.06 -20.76 -25.44
CA LEU A 321 0.07 -19.92 -24.24
C LEU A 321 1.06 -20.48 -23.19
N PRO A 322 1.16 -21.80 -22.94
CA PRO A 322 2.14 -22.33 -21.98
C PRO A 322 3.61 -22.01 -22.31
N GLU A 323 3.94 -21.85 -23.58
CA GLU A 323 5.30 -21.62 -24.08
C GLU A 323 5.54 -20.16 -24.49
N ALA A 324 4.48 -19.34 -24.55
CA ALA A 324 4.55 -17.98 -25.02
C ALA A 324 5.22 -17.03 -24.01
N THR A 325 5.86 -15.99 -24.54
CA THR A 325 6.30 -14.83 -23.75
C THR A 325 5.30 -13.69 -23.86
N THR A 326 5.29 -12.78 -22.91
CA THR A 326 4.45 -11.55 -22.97
C THR A 326 4.70 -10.79 -24.29
N ARG A 327 5.96 -10.71 -24.73
CA ARG A 327 6.34 -10.04 -25.97
C ARG A 327 5.74 -10.71 -27.20
N ASP A 328 5.74 -12.04 -27.26
CA ASP A 328 5.14 -12.79 -28.37
C ASP A 328 3.64 -12.59 -28.46
N LEU A 329 2.97 -12.64 -27.30
CA LEU A 329 1.52 -12.40 -27.21
C LEU A 329 1.17 -10.98 -27.68
N LEU A 330 1.90 -9.98 -27.23
CA LEU A 330 1.71 -8.59 -27.63
C LEU A 330 1.86 -8.41 -29.15
N ARG A 331 2.92 -8.96 -29.72
CA ARG A 331 3.13 -8.89 -31.17
C ARG A 331 1.95 -9.47 -31.94
N GLN A 332 1.46 -10.63 -31.54
CA GLN A 332 0.35 -11.30 -32.22
C GLN A 332 -0.98 -10.54 -32.03
N VAL A 333 -1.25 -10.00 -30.85
CA VAL A 333 -2.42 -9.14 -30.63
C VAL A 333 -2.38 -7.87 -31.48
N GLU A 334 -1.20 -7.25 -31.65
CA GLU A 334 -1.01 -6.08 -32.51
C GLU A 334 -1.19 -6.43 -34.00
N GLU A 335 -0.78 -7.61 -34.42
CA GLU A 335 -1.02 -8.11 -35.79
C GLU A 335 -2.54 -8.25 -36.05
N ALA A 336 -3.26 -8.90 -35.13
CA ALA A 336 -4.72 -9.03 -35.24
C ALA A 336 -5.42 -7.66 -35.22
N ARG A 337 -4.96 -6.74 -34.38
CA ARG A 337 -5.50 -5.39 -34.26
C ARG A 337 -5.33 -4.58 -35.54
N ARG A 338 -4.15 -4.64 -36.15
CA ARG A 338 -3.89 -3.98 -37.46
C ARG A 338 -4.82 -4.50 -38.54
N GLY A 339 -5.14 -5.79 -38.52
CA GLY A 339 -6.11 -6.38 -39.43
C GLY A 339 -7.52 -5.84 -39.28
N LEU A 340 -7.89 -5.39 -38.10
CA LEU A 340 -9.21 -4.85 -37.79
C LEU A 340 -9.26 -3.30 -37.83
N ARG A 341 -8.26 -2.63 -38.41
CA ARG A 341 -8.22 -1.17 -38.49
C ARG A 341 -9.42 -0.52 -39.20
N THR A 342 -10.05 -1.25 -40.13
CA THR A 342 -11.30 -0.82 -40.80
C THR A 342 -12.54 -1.02 -39.94
N LEU A 343 -12.45 -1.74 -38.85
CA LEU A 343 -13.49 -2.02 -37.90
C LEU A 343 -13.08 -1.53 -36.48
N PRO A 344 -12.86 -0.22 -36.30
CA PRO A 344 -12.24 0.32 -35.07
C PRO A 344 -13.07 0.02 -33.80
N ALA A 345 -14.39 -0.09 -33.91
CA ALA A 345 -15.23 -0.45 -32.79
C ALA A 345 -14.95 -1.89 -32.31
N VAL A 346 -14.76 -2.83 -33.25
CA VAL A 346 -14.42 -4.23 -32.91
C VAL A 346 -13.04 -4.31 -32.24
N ALA A 347 -12.05 -3.64 -32.80
CA ALA A 347 -10.72 -3.60 -32.23
C ALA A 347 -10.72 -3.02 -30.81
N ARG A 348 -11.39 -1.88 -30.60
CA ARG A 348 -11.48 -1.22 -29.29
C ARG A 348 -12.21 -2.03 -28.22
N VAL A 349 -13.28 -2.71 -28.60
CA VAL A 349 -14.08 -3.45 -27.61
C VAL A 349 -13.45 -4.81 -27.28
N HIS A 350 -12.88 -5.50 -28.27
CA HIS A 350 -12.45 -6.89 -28.12
C HIS A 350 -10.94 -7.07 -27.98
N LEU A 351 -10.12 -6.29 -28.68
CA LEU A 351 -8.65 -6.46 -28.70
C LEU A 351 -7.90 -5.50 -27.78
N ASP A 352 -8.30 -4.24 -27.70
CA ASP A 352 -7.62 -3.24 -26.88
C ASP A 352 -7.59 -3.61 -25.39
N PRO A 353 -8.67 -4.17 -24.80
CA PRO A 353 -8.61 -4.64 -23.42
C PRO A 353 -7.54 -5.72 -23.17
N LEU A 354 -7.42 -6.68 -24.09
CA LEU A 354 -6.38 -7.71 -23.99
C LEU A 354 -4.98 -7.11 -24.14
N ARG A 355 -4.79 -6.21 -25.11
CA ARG A 355 -3.52 -5.48 -25.31
C ARG A 355 -3.11 -4.74 -24.04
N VAL A 356 -4.02 -4.00 -23.43
CA VAL A 356 -3.78 -3.25 -22.19
C VAL A 356 -3.42 -4.20 -21.06
N ARG A 357 -4.12 -5.32 -20.90
CA ARG A 357 -3.82 -6.33 -19.88
C ARG A 357 -2.43 -6.95 -20.06
N LEU A 358 -2.05 -7.26 -21.27
CA LEU A 358 -0.70 -7.77 -21.57
C LEU A 358 0.39 -6.75 -21.23
N LEU A 359 0.15 -5.47 -21.50
CA LEU A 359 1.11 -4.41 -21.19
C LEU A 359 1.18 -4.10 -19.69
N ALA A 360 0.05 -4.16 -18.99
CA ALA A 360 -0.04 -3.81 -17.56
C ALA A 360 0.37 -4.98 -16.64
N PHE A 361 -0.09 -6.19 -16.93
CA PHE A 361 0.10 -7.38 -16.10
C PHE A 361 1.09 -8.40 -16.71
N GLY A 362 1.06 -8.58 -18.01
CA GLY A 362 1.82 -9.61 -18.68
C GLY A 362 1.48 -11.02 -18.22
N LEU A 363 2.39 -11.95 -18.46
CA LEU A 363 2.35 -13.31 -17.92
C LEU A 363 2.84 -13.38 -16.47
N GLU A 364 3.45 -12.31 -15.99
CA GLU A 364 4.04 -12.19 -14.66
C GLU A 364 3.04 -11.73 -13.60
N LEU A 365 1.92 -11.18 -14.00
CA LEU A 365 0.87 -10.53 -13.21
C LEU A 365 1.39 -9.28 -12.49
N ALA A 366 2.37 -9.46 -11.58
CA ALA A 366 3.14 -8.43 -10.91
C ALA A 366 4.53 -8.99 -10.65
N PRO A 367 5.58 -8.54 -11.37
CA PRO A 367 6.95 -8.98 -11.11
C PRO A 367 7.33 -8.82 -9.66
N LEU A 368 7.99 -9.84 -9.09
CA LEU A 368 8.38 -9.87 -7.69
C LEU A 368 9.64 -9.04 -7.46
N ASP A 369 9.63 -8.20 -6.43
CA ASP A 369 10.84 -7.57 -5.91
C ASP A 369 11.43 -8.43 -4.79
N LEU A 370 12.75 -8.39 -4.66
CA LEU A 370 13.44 -8.86 -3.48
C LEU A 370 13.83 -7.67 -2.62
N ARG A 371 13.75 -7.84 -1.29
CA ARG A 371 14.34 -6.91 -0.33
C ARG A 371 15.14 -7.67 0.72
N GLU A 372 16.36 -7.21 0.97
CA GLU A 372 17.22 -7.74 2.01
C GLU A 372 17.99 -6.61 2.70
N GLU A 373 18.32 -6.82 3.96
CA GLU A 373 19.12 -5.90 4.75
C GLU A 373 20.59 -5.91 4.31
N SER A 374 21.20 -4.72 4.22
CA SER A 374 22.61 -4.55 3.80
C SER A 374 23.60 -5.37 4.62
N GLY A 375 23.38 -5.48 5.94
CA GLY A 375 24.23 -6.28 6.82
C GLY A 375 24.25 -7.76 6.45
N ARG A 376 23.10 -8.34 6.10
CA ARG A 376 22.98 -9.72 5.64
C ARG A 376 23.65 -9.96 4.30
N LEU A 377 23.55 -8.98 3.39
CA LEU A 377 24.24 -9.04 2.09
C LEU A 377 25.76 -8.99 2.25
N LEU A 378 26.26 -8.14 3.14
CA LEU A 378 27.70 -8.04 3.43
C LEU A 378 28.23 -9.31 4.11
N GLU A 379 27.47 -9.91 5.02
CA GLU A 379 27.80 -11.21 5.63
C GLU A 379 27.96 -12.31 4.56
N ALA A 380 27.02 -12.37 3.61
CA ALA A 380 27.07 -13.31 2.49
C ALA A 380 28.30 -13.07 1.60
N VAL A 381 28.60 -11.83 1.27
CA VAL A 381 29.77 -11.46 0.47
C VAL A 381 31.06 -11.74 1.21
N ALA A 382 31.11 -11.54 2.54
CA ALA A 382 32.30 -11.88 3.34
C ALA A 382 32.66 -13.36 3.25
N GLU A 383 31.68 -14.26 3.27
CA GLU A 383 31.87 -15.69 3.06
C GLU A 383 32.45 -15.97 1.66
N LEU A 384 31.92 -15.31 0.63
CA LEU A 384 32.44 -15.46 -0.75
C LEU A 384 33.92 -15.05 -0.86
N PHE A 385 34.29 -13.94 -0.23
CA PHE A 385 35.67 -13.45 -0.25
C PHE A 385 36.63 -14.37 0.46
N ARG A 386 36.20 -15.00 1.57
CA ARG A 386 36.98 -16.05 2.23
C ARG A 386 37.12 -17.29 1.35
N ALA A 387 36.01 -17.80 0.85
CA ALA A 387 35.98 -18.99 0.01
C ALA A 387 36.83 -18.84 -1.27
N GLY A 388 36.81 -17.63 -1.86
CA GLY A 388 37.63 -17.29 -3.03
C GLY A 388 39.08 -16.97 -2.72
N GLY A 389 39.50 -16.93 -1.45
CA GLY A 389 40.87 -16.60 -1.04
C GLY A 389 41.30 -15.15 -1.36
N VAL A 390 40.33 -14.24 -1.51
CA VAL A 390 40.63 -12.82 -1.86
C VAL A 390 40.80 -11.96 -0.62
N GLN A 391 39.93 -12.15 0.36
CA GLN A 391 39.96 -11.41 1.64
C GLN A 391 39.42 -12.27 2.78
N GLU A 392 40.22 -12.48 3.79
CA GLU A 392 39.88 -13.33 4.94
C GLU A 392 38.90 -12.65 5.88
N ASP A 393 39.13 -11.37 6.17
CA ASP A 393 38.32 -10.58 7.10
C ASP A 393 37.79 -9.31 6.41
N LEU A 394 36.80 -9.49 5.56
CA LEU A 394 36.15 -8.39 4.81
C LEU A 394 35.54 -7.36 5.73
N LEU A 395 34.87 -7.81 6.79
CA LEU A 395 34.09 -6.92 7.67
C LEU A 395 34.98 -6.03 8.56
N ALA A 396 36.26 -6.33 8.69
CA ALA A 396 37.23 -5.47 9.36
C ALA A 396 37.71 -4.30 8.51
N LEU A 397 37.50 -4.35 7.18
CA LEU A 397 37.85 -3.24 6.31
C LEU A 397 36.88 -2.07 6.45
N SER A 398 37.37 -0.84 6.17
CA SER A 398 36.50 0.32 6.09
C SER A 398 35.50 0.20 4.93
N PRO A 399 34.35 0.87 5.01
CA PRO A 399 33.38 0.90 3.92
C PRO A 399 33.98 1.31 2.56
N GLU A 400 34.87 2.27 2.56
CA GLU A 400 35.58 2.76 1.37
C GLU A 400 36.51 1.69 0.79
N ALA A 401 37.26 1.00 1.63
CA ALA A 401 38.12 -0.10 1.22
C ALA A 401 37.31 -1.28 0.65
N GLN A 402 36.17 -1.56 1.24
CA GLN A 402 35.25 -2.57 0.69
C GLN A 402 34.69 -2.15 -0.68
N GLU A 403 34.29 -0.89 -0.85
CA GLU A 403 33.83 -0.36 -2.14
C GLU A 403 34.88 -0.51 -3.22
N ASP A 404 36.12 -0.11 -2.93
CA ASP A 404 37.25 -0.25 -3.88
C ASP A 404 37.53 -1.72 -4.25
N LEU A 405 37.48 -2.60 -3.27
CA LEU A 405 37.67 -4.04 -3.48
C LEU A 405 36.52 -4.64 -4.31
N PHE A 406 35.28 -4.30 -4.02
CA PHE A 406 34.11 -4.77 -4.78
C PHE A 406 34.14 -4.25 -6.21
N THR A 407 34.50 -3.00 -6.41
CA THR A 407 34.60 -2.38 -7.72
C THR A 407 35.66 -3.10 -8.58
N ARG A 408 36.82 -3.38 -8.01
CA ARG A 408 37.89 -4.12 -8.70
C ARG A 408 37.46 -5.54 -9.06
N GLU A 409 36.84 -6.27 -8.13
CA GLU A 409 36.31 -7.60 -8.37
C GLU A 409 35.29 -7.64 -9.52
N LEU A 410 34.40 -6.64 -9.58
CA LEU A 410 33.35 -6.54 -10.59
C LEU A 410 33.84 -6.14 -12.00
N LEU A 411 35.10 -5.84 -12.16
CA LEU A 411 35.71 -5.71 -13.50
C LEU A 411 35.97 -7.06 -14.17
N SER A 412 35.84 -8.17 -13.44
CA SER A 412 35.95 -9.53 -13.94
C SER A 412 34.57 -10.25 -13.90
N PRO A 413 34.24 -11.03 -14.94
CA PRO A 413 33.02 -11.85 -14.91
C PRO A 413 33.17 -13.13 -14.07
N ARG A 414 34.33 -13.43 -13.54
CA ARG A 414 34.64 -14.67 -12.83
C ARG A 414 34.02 -14.70 -11.43
N PRO A 415 33.20 -15.72 -11.10
CA PRO A 415 32.74 -15.95 -9.75
C PRO A 415 33.90 -16.13 -8.75
N LEU A 416 33.63 -15.79 -7.48
CA LEU A 416 34.62 -15.97 -6.38
C LEU A 416 34.59 -17.38 -5.80
N ALA A 417 33.41 -17.99 -5.68
CA ALA A 417 33.28 -19.30 -5.10
C ALA A 417 33.99 -20.38 -5.95
N PRO A 418 34.78 -21.27 -5.33
CA PRO A 418 35.32 -22.45 -6.01
C PRO A 418 34.21 -23.33 -6.59
N VAL A 419 34.56 -24.08 -7.65
CA VAL A 419 33.62 -25.03 -8.25
C VAL A 419 33.19 -26.07 -7.18
N GLY A 420 31.90 -26.25 -7.02
CA GLY A 420 31.33 -27.19 -6.01
C GLY A 420 31.32 -26.66 -4.59
N TYR A 421 31.60 -25.37 -4.40
CA TYR A 421 31.49 -24.76 -3.07
C TYR A 421 30.06 -24.79 -2.56
N GLU A 422 29.86 -25.32 -1.35
CA GLU A 422 28.56 -25.28 -0.65
C GLU A 422 28.60 -24.19 0.42
N PRO A 423 27.64 -23.24 0.39
CA PRO A 423 27.59 -22.17 1.40
C PRO A 423 27.50 -22.72 2.84
N GLU A 424 28.38 -22.28 3.70
CA GLU A 424 28.40 -22.65 5.13
C GLU A 424 27.43 -21.75 5.92
N GLY A 425 27.41 -20.47 5.60
CA GLY A 425 26.55 -19.48 6.24
C GLY A 425 25.13 -19.44 5.66
N GLU A 426 24.17 -19.18 6.54
CA GLU A 426 22.76 -19.01 6.15
C GLU A 426 22.59 -17.82 5.22
N ALA A 427 23.27 -16.69 5.48
CA ALA A 427 23.16 -15.47 4.68
C ALA A 427 23.50 -15.73 3.21
N LEU A 428 24.60 -16.39 2.92
CA LEU A 428 25.01 -16.73 1.55
C LEU A 428 24.07 -17.74 0.91
N ARG A 429 23.69 -18.78 1.65
CA ARG A 429 22.78 -19.82 1.16
C ARG A 429 21.44 -19.22 0.73
N VAL A 430 20.85 -18.37 1.57
CA VAL A 430 19.57 -17.72 1.30
C VAL A 430 19.70 -16.73 0.15
N ALA A 431 20.72 -15.90 0.12
CA ALA A 431 20.94 -14.91 -0.95
C ALA A 431 21.07 -15.56 -2.33
N LEU A 432 21.92 -16.56 -2.47
CA LEU A 432 22.09 -17.29 -3.74
C LEU A 432 20.85 -18.10 -4.12
N GLY A 433 20.24 -18.76 -3.13
CA GLY A 433 18.99 -19.51 -3.32
C GLY A 433 17.85 -18.62 -3.82
N ALA A 434 17.73 -17.41 -3.25
CA ALA A 434 16.73 -16.42 -3.65
C ALA A 434 16.95 -15.95 -5.10
N LEU A 435 18.18 -15.60 -5.46
CA LEU A 435 18.51 -15.14 -6.81
C LEU A 435 18.25 -16.24 -7.86
N ARG A 436 18.52 -17.50 -7.53
CA ARG A 436 18.23 -18.65 -8.41
C ARG A 436 16.74 -18.93 -8.56
N ALA A 437 15.96 -18.76 -7.47
CA ALA A 437 14.53 -19.00 -7.45
C ALA A 437 13.73 -17.87 -8.12
N TRP A 438 14.31 -16.69 -8.23
CA TRP A 438 13.66 -15.46 -8.70
C TRP A 438 13.55 -15.41 -10.23
N ARG A 439 12.38 -15.70 -10.76
CA ARG A 439 12.14 -15.80 -12.22
C ARG A 439 11.74 -14.47 -12.85
N ASP A 440 10.67 -13.87 -12.37
CA ASP A 440 10.10 -12.62 -12.91
C ASP A 440 10.63 -11.45 -12.11
N ARG A 441 11.82 -11.00 -12.49
CA ARG A 441 12.62 -10.06 -11.72
C ARG A 441 12.06 -8.64 -11.83
N GLY A 442 11.63 -8.11 -10.70
CA GLY A 442 11.33 -6.69 -10.54
C GLY A 442 12.60 -5.91 -10.19
N ALA A 443 12.75 -5.55 -8.92
CA ALA A 443 13.90 -4.87 -8.37
C ALA A 443 14.45 -5.62 -7.15
N HIS A 444 15.74 -5.42 -6.86
CA HIS A 444 16.34 -5.81 -5.58
C HIS A 444 16.52 -4.56 -4.73
N VAL A 445 15.75 -4.46 -3.68
CA VAL A 445 15.81 -3.34 -2.72
C VAL A 445 16.79 -3.70 -1.61
N VAL A 446 17.70 -2.80 -1.30
CA VAL A 446 18.65 -2.94 -0.20
C VAL A 446 18.22 -2.04 0.94
N SER A 447 17.65 -2.63 1.98
CA SER A 447 17.30 -1.91 3.20
C SER A 447 18.54 -1.57 4.02
N MET A 448 18.44 -0.55 4.87
CA MET A 448 19.57 -0.05 5.65
C MET A 448 20.79 0.31 4.77
N THR A 449 20.53 1.00 3.68
CA THR A 449 21.62 1.48 2.79
C THR A 449 22.34 2.64 3.46
N HIS A 450 23.64 2.48 3.67
CA HIS A 450 24.51 3.50 4.28
C HIS A 450 25.67 3.90 3.36
N HIS A 451 26.03 3.05 2.40
CA HIS A 451 27.23 3.21 1.59
C HIS A 451 27.09 2.54 0.21
N PRO A 452 27.75 3.03 -0.85
CA PRO A 452 27.72 2.38 -2.18
C PRO A 452 28.05 0.89 -2.19
N ARG A 453 28.97 0.42 -1.31
CA ARG A 453 29.31 -1.01 -1.17
C ARG A 453 28.08 -1.90 -0.93
N ASP A 454 27.05 -1.38 -0.25
CA ASP A 454 25.85 -2.14 0.09
C ASP A 454 25.09 -2.58 -1.17
N LEU A 455 25.11 -1.75 -2.21
CA LEU A 455 24.50 -2.04 -3.50
C LEU A 455 25.41 -2.93 -4.36
N LEU A 456 26.72 -2.70 -4.34
CA LEU A 456 27.71 -3.52 -5.07
C LEU A 456 27.72 -4.97 -4.57
N ALA A 457 27.39 -5.21 -3.30
CA ALA A 457 27.23 -6.54 -2.73
C ALA A 457 26.21 -7.38 -3.52
N VAL A 458 25.12 -6.78 -3.98
CA VAL A 458 24.10 -7.46 -4.80
C VAL A 458 24.71 -7.92 -6.13
N PHE A 459 25.56 -7.12 -6.74
CA PHE A 459 26.23 -7.47 -8.00
C PHE A 459 27.18 -8.67 -7.83
N LEU A 460 27.93 -8.71 -6.73
CA LEU A 460 28.81 -9.82 -6.40
C LEU A 460 28.05 -11.14 -6.22
N LEU A 461 26.92 -11.08 -5.48
CA LEU A 461 26.05 -12.24 -5.31
C LEU A 461 25.38 -12.67 -6.61
N ALA A 462 24.92 -11.71 -7.41
CA ALA A 462 24.34 -11.98 -8.73
C ALA A 462 25.36 -12.60 -9.71
N ARG A 463 26.63 -12.21 -9.62
CA ARG A 463 27.72 -12.80 -10.41
C ARG A 463 27.89 -14.28 -10.14
N GLU A 464 27.76 -14.72 -8.89
CA GLU A 464 27.85 -16.15 -8.52
C GLU A 464 26.78 -17.02 -9.19
N VAL A 465 25.65 -16.45 -9.53
CA VAL A 465 24.53 -17.15 -10.20
C VAL A 465 24.41 -16.80 -11.70
N GLY A 466 25.41 -16.14 -12.26
CA GLY A 466 25.48 -15.85 -13.71
C GLY A 466 24.60 -14.70 -14.18
N LEU A 467 24.15 -13.82 -13.28
CA LEU A 467 23.26 -12.69 -13.61
C LEU A 467 24.01 -11.36 -13.82
N TYR A 468 25.31 -11.30 -13.49
CA TYR A 468 26.11 -10.09 -13.66
C TYR A 468 26.89 -10.11 -14.96
N ARG A 469 26.91 -8.98 -15.67
CA ARG A 469 27.72 -8.74 -16.86
C ARG A 469 28.57 -7.50 -16.66
N VAL A 470 29.86 -7.63 -16.97
CA VAL A 470 30.81 -6.50 -16.92
C VAL A 470 30.35 -5.41 -17.89
N GLY A 471 30.28 -4.17 -17.42
CA GLY A 471 29.85 -3.01 -18.20
C GLY A 471 28.34 -2.83 -18.37
N GLU A 472 27.52 -3.81 -17.95
CA GLU A 472 26.07 -3.74 -18.04
C GLU A 472 25.37 -3.90 -16.64
N GLY A 473 26.07 -4.52 -15.68
CA GLY A 473 25.53 -4.84 -14.37
C GLY A 473 24.60 -6.06 -14.34
N VAL A 474 23.44 -5.93 -13.71
CA VAL A 474 22.46 -7.01 -13.55
C VAL A 474 21.16 -6.70 -14.28
N PRO A 475 20.36 -7.74 -14.65
CA PRO A 475 19.15 -7.54 -15.46
C PRO A 475 17.91 -7.13 -14.64
N PHE A 476 18.12 -6.45 -13.51
CA PHE A 476 17.07 -5.90 -12.64
C PHE A 476 17.56 -4.62 -11.96
N ASP A 477 16.66 -3.78 -11.51
CA ASP A 477 17.02 -2.57 -10.79
C ASP A 477 17.54 -2.93 -9.39
N VAL A 478 18.61 -2.27 -8.96
CA VAL A 478 19.15 -2.35 -7.60
C VAL A 478 18.87 -1.02 -6.91
N VAL A 479 18.04 -1.06 -5.87
CA VAL A 479 17.40 0.12 -5.31
C VAL A 479 17.91 0.37 -3.89
N PRO A 480 18.58 1.49 -3.63
CA PRO A 480 18.93 1.89 -2.28
C PRO A 480 17.65 2.32 -1.54
N LEU A 481 17.50 1.89 -0.28
CA LEU A 481 16.43 2.32 0.62
C LEU A 481 17.03 3.09 1.79
N PHE A 482 16.60 4.33 1.94
CA PHE A 482 16.99 5.21 3.04
C PHE A 482 15.81 5.33 4.03
N GLU A 483 16.02 4.94 5.27
CA GLU A 483 14.94 4.70 6.23
C GLU A 483 15.00 5.58 7.47
N THR A 484 16.19 5.86 8.02
CA THR A 484 16.35 6.68 9.22
C THR A 484 16.49 8.16 8.86
N LEU A 485 16.33 9.04 9.84
CA LEU A 485 16.58 10.47 9.66
C LEU A 485 18.00 10.74 9.14
N GLU A 486 19.00 10.10 9.75
CA GLU A 486 20.40 10.22 9.35
C GLU A 486 20.64 9.72 7.92
N ASP A 487 20.06 8.56 7.57
CA ASP A 487 20.17 8.00 6.21
C ASP A 487 19.57 8.95 5.17
N LEU A 488 18.42 9.54 5.46
CA LEU A 488 17.78 10.52 4.55
C LEU A 488 18.63 11.78 4.38
N GLN A 489 19.28 12.26 5.44
CA GLN A 489 20.18 13.41 5.35
C GLN A 489 21.43 13.11 4.55
N ARG A 490 21.96 11.89 4.63
CA ARG A 490 23.13 11.43 3.88
C ARG A 490 22.83 10.91 2.48
N ALA A 491 21.58 10.62 2.19
CA ALA A 491 21.17 10.01 0.91
C ALA A 491 21.71 10.74 -0.33
N PRO A 492 21.68 12.07 -0.44
CA PRO A 492 22.24 12.77 -1.59
C PRO A 492 23.73 12.49 -1.81
N GLU A 493 24.52 12.41 -0.73
CA GLU A 493 25.94 12.06 -0.81
C GLU A 493 26.15 10.62 -1.27
N VAL A 494 25.40 9.66 -0.70
CA VAL A 494 25.49 8.24 -1.07
C VAL A 494 25.11 8.04 -2.54
N VAL A 495 24.02 8.68 -2.99
CA VAL A 495 23.61 8.62 -4.40
C VAL A 495 24.65 9.26 -5.32
N GLY A 496 25.24 10.39 -4.93
CA GLY A 496 26.33 11.02 -5.67
C GLY A 496 27.52 10.08 -5.85
N ARG A 497 27.94 9.42 -4.79
CA ARG A 497 29.03 8.42 -4.84
C ARG A 497 28.68 7.20 -5.66
N LEU A 498 27.45 6.71 -5.60
CA LEU A 498 26.97 5.62 -6.45
C LEU A 498 27.09 5.97 -7.94
N LEU A 499 26.70 7.18 -8.31
CA LEU A 499 26.77 7.64 -9.70
C LEU A 499 28.18 8.01 -10.16
N GLU A 500 29.12 8.11 -9.25
CA GLU A 500 30.57 8.24 -9.53
C GLU A 500 31.26 6.87 -9.65
N ASN A 501 30.70 5.83 -9.06
CA ASN A 501 31.27 4.48 -9.16
C ASN A 501 31.09 3.93 -10.57
N PRO A 502 32.18 3.54 -11.27
CA PRO A 502 32.11 3.17 -12.70
C PRO A 502 31.25 1.92 -12.95
N VAL A 503 31.26 0.96 -12.03
CA VAL A 503 30.48 -0.28 -12.15
C VAL A 503 28.99 0.00 -11.98
N PHE A 504 28.64 0.76 -10.96
CA PHE A 504 27.24 1.10 -10.69
C PHE A 504 26.67 2.04 -11.75
N LEU A 505 27.45 3.02 -12.21
CA LEU A 505 27.03 3.95 -13.27
C LEU A 505 26.76 3.20 -14.59
N ALA A 506 27.60 2.25 -14.96
CA ALA A 506 27.38 1.41 -16.13
C ALA A 506 26.05 0.66 -16.05
N HIS A 507 25.74 0.10 -14.89
CA HIS A 507 24.48 -0.57 -14.63
C HIS A 507 23.29 0.39 -14.76
N VAL A 508 23.35 1.55 -14.11
CA VAL A 508 22.28 2.56 -14.15
C VAL A 508 22.01 3.02 -15.58
N ARG A 509 23.05 3.24 -16.38
CA ARG A 509 22.93 3.58 -17.79
C ARG A 509 22.28 2.47 -18.62
N ALA A 510 22.66 1.23 -18.37
CA ALA A 510 22.06 0.06 -19.02
C ALA A 510 20.56 -0.11 -18.64
N ARG A 511 20.20 0.26 -17.41
CA ARG A 511 18.80 0.25 -16.93
C ARG A 511 17.97 1.45 -17.38
N GLY A 512 18.59 2.52 -17.84
CA GLY A 512 17.93 3.76 -18.24
C GLY A 512 17.60 4.73 -17.11
N GLY A 513 18.12 4.50 -15.91
CA GLY A 513 17.94 5.36 -14.74
C GLY A 513 18.17 4.65 -13.42
N LEU A 514 18.11 5.42 -12.34
CA LEU A 514 18.23 4.96 -10.96
C LEU A 514 16.90 5.10 -10.24
N GLU A 515 16.43 4.03 -9.61
CA GLU A 515 15.34 4.08 -8.65
C GLU A 515 15.89 4.18 -7.24
N VAL A 516 15.35 5.09 -6.45
CA VAL A 516 15.70 5.30 -5.03
C VAL A 516 14.44 5.18 -4.20
N MET A 517 14.46 4.34 -3.18
CA MET A 517 13.36 4.20 -2.22
C MET A 517 13.63 5.07 -0.99
N ILE A 518 12.61 5.81 -0.60
CA ILE A 518 12.60 6.63 0.61
C ILE A 518 11.51 6.11 1.55
N GLY A 519 11.91 5.72 2.78
CA GLY A 519 11.05 5.07 3.75
C GLY A 519 10.47 6.03 4.77
N TYR A 520 9.14 6.04 4.91
CA TYR A 520 8.43 6.89 5.88
C TYR A 520 8.30 6.23 7.26
N SER A 521 7.91 4.96 7.32
CA SER A 521 7.50 4.32 8.58
C SER A 521 8.64 4.24 9.60
N ASP A 522 9.83 3.86 9.16
CA ASP A 522 11.01 3.79 10.04
C ASP A 522 11.54 5.16 10.38
N SER A 523 11.55 6.12 9.46
CA SER A 523 11.95 7.50 9.75
C SER A 523 10.97 8.20 10.70
N ASN A 524 9.68 7.93 10.60
CA ASN A 524 8.66 8.41 11.54
C ASN A 524 8.91 7.87 12.96
N LYS A 525 9.17 6.57 13.07
CA LYS A 525 9.50 5.93 14.35
C LYS A 525 10.80 6.46 14.96
N ASP A 526 11.76 6.80 14.13
CA ASP A 526 13.07 7.35 14.53
C ASP A 526 13.01 8.82 14.99
N ALA A 527 12.29 9.66 14.25
CA ALA A 527 12.36 11.11 14.40
C ALA A 527 11.02 11.83 14.66
N GLY A 528 9.90 11.11 14.56
CA GLY A 528 8.56 11.68 14.69
C GLY A 528 8.00 12.18 13.37
N PHE A 529 6.73 12.62 13.41
CA PHE A 529 5.91 12.92 12.24
C PHE A 529 6.47 14.07 11.38
N LEU A 530 6.67 15.23 11.96
CA LEU A 530 7.06 16.44 11.21
C LEU A 530 8.46 16.30 10.59
N ALA A 531 9.43 15.88 11.39
CA ALA A 531 10.81 15.73 10.94
C ALA A 531 10.97 14.67 9.87
N ALA A 532 10.27 13.54 9.99
CA ALA A 532 10.29 12.49 8.97
C ALA A 532 9.74 12.98 7.63
N ASN A 533 8.59 13.68 7.63
CA ASN A 533 8.02 14.25 6.41
C ASN A 533 8.95 15.28 5.75
N LEU A 534 9.53 16.18 6.52
CA LEU A 534 10.46 17.18 5.98
C LEU A 534 11.73 16.52 5.45
N ALA A 535 12.30 15.56 6.18
CA ALA A 535 13.49 14.83 5.74
C ALA A 535 13.28 14.10 4.42
N LEU A 536 12.11 13.48 4.23
CA LEU A 536 11.74 12.85 2.96
C LEU A 536 11.63 13.87 1.82
N TYR A 537 10.99 14.99 2.07
CA TYR A 537 10.86 16.06 1.08
C TYR A 537 12.23 16.60 0.65
N GLU A 538 13.08 16.94 1.60
CA GLU A 538 14.41 17.49 1.32
C GLU A 538 15.35 16.46 0.69
N ALA A 539 15.28 15.20 1.11
CA ALA A 539 16.07 14.13 0.51
C ALA A 539 15.67 13.90 -0.96
N GLN A 540 14.39 13.84 -1.25
CA GLN A 540 13.88 13.69 -2.61
C GLN A 540 14.35 14.83 -3.52
N GLU A 541 14.23 16.06 -3.07
CA GLU A 541 14.67 17.24 -3.82
C GLU A 541 16.18 17.21 -4.09
N ALA A 542 16.99 16.93 -3.07
CA ALA A 542 18.43 16.90 -3.20
C ALA A 542 18.93 15.74 -4.07
N ILE A 543 18.33 14.56 -3.93
CA ILE A 543 18.66 13.38 -4.78
C ILE A 543 18.28 13.67 -6.24
N ALA A 544 17.13 14.25 -6.50
CA ALA A 544 16.73 14.65 -7.84
C ALA A 544 17.73 15.63 -8.48
N ARG A 545 18.22 16.57 -7.70
CA ARG A 545 19.27 17.51 -8.12
C ARG A 545 20.57 16.80 -8.48
N VAL A 546 21.03 15.88 -7.65
CA VAL A 546 22.23 15.05 -7.93
C VAL A 546 22.05 14.29 -9.24
N GLY A 547 20.89 13.69 -9.48
CA GLY A 547 20.61 13.00 -10.75
C GLY A 547 20.71 13.93 -11.97
N ARG A 548 20.15 15.13 -11.88
CA ARG A 548 20.26 16.13 -12.97
C ARG A 548 21.71 16.58 -13.21
N GLU A 549 22.46 16.85 -12.15
CA GLU A 549 23.89 17.23 -12.25
C GLU A 549 24.75 16.14 -12.88
N LYS A 550 24.45 14.88 -12.61
CA LYS A 550 25.15 13.73 -13.17
C LYS A 550 24.59 13.26 -14.54
N GLY A 551 23.51 13.87 -15.02
CA GLY A 551 22.85 13.49 -16.26
C GLY A 551 22.18 12.11 -16.22
N VAL A 552 21.72 11.66 -15.05
CA VAL A 552 21.10 10.38 -14.82
C VAL A 552 19.65 10.57 -14.40
N PRO A 553 18.67 9.98 -15.08
CA PRO A 553 17.27 9.98 -14.62
C PRO A 553 17.15 9.28 -13.28
N VAL A 554 16.52 9.92 -12.31
CA VAL A 554 16.24 9.36 -10.98
C VAL A 554 14.73 9.25 -10.78
N HIS A 555 14.27 8.09 -10.35
CA HIS A 555 12.90 7.81 -10.03
C HIS A 555 12.77 7.46 -8.55
N PHE A 556 11.65 7.84 -7.95
CA PHE A 556 11.45 7.58 -6.53
C PHE A 556 10.42 6.48 -6.29
N PHE A 557 10.77 5.60 -5.36
CA PHE A 557 9.88 4.65 -4.76
C PHE A 557 9.49 5.14 -3.37
N HIS A 558 8.22 5.53 -3.21
CA HIS A 558 7.69 6.07 -1.97
C HIS A 558 7.22 4.95 -1.06
N GLY A 559 7.98 4.70 0.01
CA GLY A 559 7.65 3.72 1.04
C GLY A 559 6.65 4.24 2.08
N ARG A 560 5.74 5.11 1.68
CA ARG A 560 4.68 5.61 2.56
C ARG A 560 3.63 4.54 2.80
N GLY A 561 3.26 4.36 4.08
CA GLY A 561 2.08 3.60 4.43
C GLY A 561 0.81 4.29 3.94
N THR A 562 -0.24 3.50 3.76
CA THR A 562 -1.53 3.97 3.27
C THR A 562 -2.47 4.44 4.37
N SER A 563 -2.19 4.10 5.62
CA SER A 563 -2.92 4.60 6.78
C SER A 563 -2.49 6.02 7.17
N THR A 564 -3.38 6.77 7.80
CA THR A 564 -3.09 8.14 8.28
C THR A 564 -1.92 8.19 9.25
N ALA A 565 -1.82 7.22 10.15
CA ALA A 565 -0.74 7.11 11.13
C ALA A 565 0.63 6.78 10.50
N ARG A 566 0.65 6.31 9.27
CA ARG A 566 1.87 5.98 8.51
C ARG A 566 2.13 6.97 7.36
N GLY A 567 1.63 8.19 7.50
CA GLY A 567 1.76 9.24 6.49
C GLY A 567 0.79 9.12 5.32
N GLY A 568 -0.18 8.19 5.40
CA GLY A 568 -1.23 8.05 4.43
C GLY A 568 -2.24 9.20 4.50
N GLY A 569 -2.69 9.64 3.36
CA GLY A 569 -3.72 10.63 3.17
C GLY A 569 -4.31 10.42 1.78
N PRO A 570 -5.08 11.35 1.25
CA PRO A 570 -5.46 11.31 -0.16
C PRO A 570 -4.21 11.21 -1.03
N ALA A 571 -4.01 10.08 -1.71
CA ALA A 571 -2.76 9.77 -2.44
C ALA A 571 -2.44 10.84 -3.50
N GLY A 572 -3.46 11.40 -4.15
CA GLY A 572 -3.30 12.49 -5.10
C GLY A 572 -2.69 13.75 -4.48
N ARG A 573 -3.15 14.17 -3.29
CA ARG A 573 -2.58 15.32 -2.58
C ARG A 573 -1.14 15.07 -2.15
N ALA A 574 -0.80 13.83 -1.78
CA ALA A 574 0.57 13.47 -1.48
C ALA A 574 1.49 13.68 -2.68
N ILE A 575 1.05 13.28 -3.88
CA ILE A 575 1.82 13.52 -5.12
C ILE A 575 1.94 15.02 -5.43
N ALA A 576 0.86 15.78 -5.28
CA ALA A 576 0.89 17.24 -5.49
C ALA A 576 1.82 17.96 -4.50
N GLY A 577 2.05 17.40 -3.32
CA GLY A 577 2.97 17.93 -2.30
C GLY A 577 4.43 17.55 -2.49
N LEU A 578 4.79 16.76 -3.50
CA LEU A 578 6.19 16.39 -3.76
C LEU A 578 7.02 17.60 -4.25
N PRO A 579 8.35 17.59 -4.04
CA PRO A 579 9.20 18.70 -4.47
C PRO A 579 9.06 18.98 -5.97
N PRO A 580 8.88 20.23 -6.39
CA PRO A 580 8.82 20.58 -7.80
C PRO A 580 10.05 20.10 -8.57
N GLY A 581 9.83 19.52 -9.77
CA GLY A 581 10.89 19.01 -10.60
C GLY A 581 11.55 17.70 -10.13
N SER A 582 11.08 17.10 -9.04
CA SER A 582 11.55 15.79 -8.55
C SER A 582 10.75 14.60 -9.08
N VAL A 583 9.55 14.84 -9.60
CA VAL A 583 8.71 13.80 -10.17
C VAL A 583 9.06 13.64 -11.64
N GLY A 584 9.64 12.49 -11.99
CA GLY A 584 9.96 12.13 -13.37
C GLY A 584 8.77 11.48 -14.09
N ARG A 585 9.06 10.75 -15.16
CA ARG A 585 8.04 10.02 -15.93
C ARG A 585 7.59 8.71 -15.28
N ARG A 586 8.21 8.32 -14.20
CA ARG A 586 7.88 7.13 -13.41
C ARG A 586 7.80 7.50 -11.95
N ILE A 587 6.72 7.09 -11.30
CA ILE A 587 6.54 7.18 -9.86
C ILE A 587 6.16 5.79 -9.34
N ARG A 588 6.71 5.41 -8.20
CA ARG A 588 6.41 4.14 -7.58
C ARG A 588 5.82 4.36 -6.19
N LEU A 589 4.67 3.73 -5.93
CA LEU A 589 3.93 3.84 -4.68
C LEU A 589 3.76 2.47 -4.04
N THR A 590 3.80 2.45 -2.72
CA THR A 590 3.47 1.26 -1.93
C THR A 590 1.95 1.18 -1.71
N GLU A 591 1.38 0.02 -1.96
CA GLU A 591 0.00 -0.31 -1.67
C GLU A 591 -0.05 -1.39 -0.58
N GLN A 592 -0.70 -1.09 0.54
CA GLN A 592 -0.68 -1.95 1.72
C GLN A 592 -2.05 -2.21 2.32
N GLY A 593 -2.20 -3.42 2.82
CA GLY A 593 -3.09 -3.86 3.86
C GLY A 593 -4.54 -3.40 3.76
N GLU A 594 -4.98 -2.73 4.80
CA GLU A 594 -6.36 -2.27 4.93
C GLU A 594 -6.82 -1.31 3.82
N ALA A 595 -5.89 -0.61 3.19
CA ALA A 595 -6.23 0.28 2.08
C ALA A 595 -6.49 -0.45 0.76
N LEU A 596 -6.01 -1.67 0.60
CA LEU A 596 -6.24 -2.46 -0.63
C LEU A 596 -7.73 -2.71 -0.86
N ALA A 597 -8.43 -3.18 0.16
CA ALA A 597 -9.88 -3.41 0.06
C ALA A 597 -10.65 -2.11 -0.20
N ASP A 598 -10.23 -1.01 0.42
CA ASP A 598 -10.88 0.30 0.27
C ASP A 598 -10.71 0.90 -1.12
N ARG A 599 -9.54 0.71 -1.73
CA ARG A 599 -9.19 1.26 -3.05
C ARG A 599 -9.55 0.33 -4.20
N TYR A 600 -9.37 -0.98 -3.99
CA TYR A 600 -9.44 -2.00 -5.04
C TYR A 600 -10.51 -3.06 -4.81
N GLY A 601 -11.38 -2.89 -3.81
CA GLY A 601 -12.47 -3.84 -3.54
C GLY A 601 -13.55 -3.88 -4.61
N HIS A 602 -13.68 -2.81 -5.40
CA HIS A 602 -14.65 -2.70 -6.49
C HIS A 602 -14.01 -2.08 -7.74
N PRO A 603 -14.30 -2.58 -8.96
CA PRO A 603 -13.68 -2.08 -10.19
C PRO A 603 -13.85 -0.57 -10.43
N GLU A 604 -15.01 -0.02 -10.11
CA GLU A 604 -15.27 1.42 -10.30
C GLU A 604 -14.53 2.29 -9.28
N LEU A 605 -14.33 1.79 -8.05
CA LEU A 605 -13.52 2.48 -7.06
C LEU A 605 -12.04 2.41 -7.41
N ALA A 606 -11.59 1.25 -7.91
CA ALA A 606 -10.23 1.10 -8.43
C ALA A 606 -9.97 2.06 -9.60
N LEU A 607 -10.90 2.15 -10.55
CA LEU A 607 -10.80 3.08 -11.68
C LEU A 607 -10.69 4.52 -11.20
N ARG A 608 -11.57 4.92 -10.26
CA ARG A 608 -11.54 6.28 -9.71
C ARG A 608 -10.24 6.60 -8.99
N HIS A 609 -9.72 5.65 -8.23
CA HIS A 609 -8.44 5.81 -7.55
C HIS A 609 -7.29 5.99 -8.56
N LEU A 610 -7.23 5.18 -9.61
CA LEU A 610 -6.24 5.31 -10.67
C LEU A 610 -6.36 6.64 -11.42
N GLU A 611 -7.58 7.09 -11.66
CA GLU A 611 -7.87 8.39 -12.28
C GLU A 611 -7.31 9.55 -11.45
N GLN A 612 -7.55 9.55 -10.15
CA GLN A 612 -7.05 10.57 -9.23
C GLN A 612 -5.52 10.55 -9.13
N LEU A 613 -4.92 9.36 -9.08
CA LEU A 613 -3.45 9.25 -9.08
C LEU A 613 -2.84 9.82 -10.35
N LEU A 614 -3.39 9.47 -11.52
CA LEU A 614 -2.87 9.98 -12.78
C LEU A 614 -3.06 11.49 -12.92
N TYR A 615 -4.19 12.04 -12.46
CA TYR A 615 -4.45 13.47 -12.50
C TYR A 615 -3.33 14.28 -11.86
N HIS A 616 -2.92 13.90 -10.67
CA HIS A 616 -1.84 14.57 -9.95
C HIS A 616 -0.45 14.23 -10.50
N PHE A 617 -0.23 12.95 -10.83
CA PHE A 617 1.05 12.51 -11.35
C PHE A 617 1.39 13.15 -12.71
N ALA A 618 0.46 13.19 -13.64
CA ALA A 618 0.70 13.74 -14.97
C ALA A 618 1.04 15.23 -14.92
N GLN A 619 0.42 15.98 -14.00
CA GLN A 619 0.73 17.38 -13.80
C GLN A 619 2.08 17.60 -13.11
N ALA A 620 2.37 16.81 -12.07
CA ALA A 620 3.66 16.88 -11.37
C ALA A 620 4.84 16.52 -12.29
N ALA A 621 4.64 15.58 -13.22
CA ALA A 621 5.65 15.14 -14.18
C ALA A 621 6.03 16.20 -15.22
N LEU A 622 5.22 17.25 -15.41
CA LEU A 622 5.58 18.41 -16.24
C LEU A 622 6.63 19.30 -15.59
N GLY A 623 6.94 19.07 -14.31
CA GLY A 623 7.98 19.80 -13.57
C GLY A 623 7.58 21.22 -13.15
N GLU A 624 6.34 21.61 -13.35
CA GLU A 624 5.82 22.90 -12.94
C GLU A 624 5.27 22.84 -11.50
N GLY A 625 5.88 23.61 -10.63
CA GLY A 625 5.43 23.78 -9.25
C GLY A 625 6.07 25.01 -8.66
N ARG A 626 5.40 25.62 -7.67
CA ARG A 626 6.02 26.72 -6.94
C ARG A 626 7.02 26.18 -5.93
N GLU A 627 8.26 26.60 -6.05
CA GLU A 627 9.26 26.42 -5.01
C GLU A 627 8.78 27.13 -3.75
N PRO A 628 8.91 26.51 -2.57
CA PRO A 628 8.63 27.19 -1.33
C PRO A 628 9.63 28.33 -1.10
N LEU A 629 9.19 29.39 -0.43
CA LEU A 629 10.06 30.52 -0.10
C LEU A 629 11.21 30.04 0.81
N PRO A 630 12.43 30.59 0.65
CA PRO A 630 13.57 30.20 1.50
C PRO A 630 13.31 30.37 2.98
N GLU A 631 12.59 31.41 3.38
CA GLU A 631 12.21 31.66 4.78
C GLU A 631 11.26 30.60 5.33
N TRP A 632 10.38 30.02 4.50
CA TRP A 632 9.53 28.91 4.91
C TRP A 632 10.33 27.64 5.18
N ARG A 633 11.30 27.34 4.31
CA ARG A 633 12.19 26.19 4.49
C ARG A 633 12.99 26.30 5.78
N LEU A 634 13.58 27.45 6.03
CA LEU A 634 14.37 27.69 7.23
C LEU A 634 13.52 27.57 8.49
N ALA A 635 12.35 28.22 8.50
CA ALA A 635 11.42 28.16 9.62
C ALA A 635 10.97 26.72 9.91
N LEU A 636 10.60 25.96 8.86
CA LEU A 636 10.17 24.57 9.03
C LEU A 636 11.30 23.66 9.51
N ARG A 637 12.55 23.88 9.07
CA ARG A 637 13.70 23.13 9.57
C ARG A 637 13.92 23.37 11.06
N GLU A 638 13.83 24.59 11.53
CA GLU A 638 13.94 24.91 12.96
C GLU A 638 12.83 24.24 13.78
N ALA A 639 11.59 24.31 13.32
CA ALA A 639 10.46 23.65 13.95
C ALA A 639 10.61 22.11 13.93
N ALA A 640 11.14 21.56 12.86
CA ALA A 640 11.39 20.11 12.74
C ALA A 640 12.46 19.64 13.74
N TRP A 641 13.52 20.41 13.96
CA TRP A 641 14.51 20.11 15.01
C TRP A 641 13.90 20.10 16.40
N GLU A 642 13.07 21.08 16.70
CA GLU A 642 12.32 21.11 17.96
C GLU A 642 11.37 19.92 18.08
N SER A 643 10.71 19.55 16.99
CA SER A 643 9.85 18.37 16.94
C SER A 643 10.60 17.07 17.24
N VAL A 644 11.79 16.88 16.68
CA VAL A 644 12.65 15.72 16.98
C VAL A 644 13.00 15.67 18.47
N ARG A 645 13.37 16.83 19.03
CA ARG A 645 13.70 16.92 20.47
C ARG A 645 12.51 16.50 21.33
N ARG A 646 11.32 17.00 21.03
CA ARG A 646 10.10 16.66 21.77
C ARG A 646 9.75 15.17 21.64
N TYR A 647 9.85 14.63 20.45
CA TYR A 647 9.58 13.22 20.19
C TYR A 647 10.58 12.31 20.89
N ARG A 648 11.88 12.54 20.73
CA ARG A 648 12.92 11.75 21.39
C ARG A 648 12.91 11.90 22.90
N ALA A 649 12.62 13.07 23.42
CA ALA A 649 12.42 13.26 24.85
C ALA A 649 11.28 12.43 25.43
N LEU A 650 10.30 12.05 24.63
CA LEU A 650 9.24 11.11 25.02
C LEU A 650 9.74 9.67 24.93
N VAL A 651 10.15 9.22 23.75
CA VAL A 651 10.41 7.79 23.48
C VAL A 651 11.68 7.26 24.14
N GLU A 652 12.64 8.13 24.44
CA GLU A 652 13.90 7.81 25.12
C GLU A 652 13.84 8.07 26.65
N ALA A 653 12.72 8.59 27.15
CA ALA A 653 12.57 8.83 28.57
C ALA A 653 12.57 7.52 29.37
N GLU A 654 13.23 7.54 30.53
CA GLU A 654 13.18 6.42 31.46
C GLU A 654 11.73 6.11 31.85
N GLY A 655 11.34 4.84 31.74
CA GLY A 655 9.97 4.39 32.01
C GLY A 655 8.99 4.51 30.84
N PHE A 656 9.37 5.14 29.71
CA PHE A 656 8.46 5.23 28.56
C PHE A 656 8.14 3.88 27.97
N PHE A 657 9.13 3.04 27.74
CA PHE A 657 8.90 1.72 27.14
C PHE A 657 8.03 0.81 28.04
N PRO A 658 8.26 0.72 29.37
CA PRO A 658 7.32 0.07 30.29
C PRO A 658 5.90 0.67 30.26
N PHE A 659 5.77 1.99 30.16
CA PHE A 659 4.47 2.63 29.95
C PHE A 659 3.80 2.16 28.65
N PHE A 660 4.51 2.21 27.56
CA PHE A 660 4.02 1.77 26.24
C PHE A 660 3.57 0.31 26.25
N GLU A 661 4.34 -0.59 26.85
CA GLU A 661 3.99 -2.01 26.96
C GLU A 661 2.75 -2.25 27.84
N ALA A 662 2.59 -1.48 28.91
CA ALA A 662 1.43 -1.60 29.79
C ALA A 662 0.18 -0.96 29.17
N PHE A 663 0.34 0.20 28.55
CA PHE A 663 -0.74 0.99 28.00
C PHE A 663 -1.33 0.41 26.72
N THR A 664 -0.50 -0.18 25.85
CA THR A 664 -0.90 -0.72 24.56
C THR A 664 -0.92 -2.25 24.56
N PRO A 665 -1.64 -2.89 23.61
CA PRO A 665 -1.64 -4.34 23.47
C PRO A 665 -0.43 -4.87 22.68
N ILE A 666 0.74 -4.22 22.74
CA ILE A 666 1.92 -4.61 21.94
C ILE A 666 2.41 -6.03 22.27
N ARG A 667 2.35 -6.45 23.54
CA ARG A 667 2.72 -7.80 23.95
C ARG A 667 1.79 -8.83 23.33
N GLU A 668 0.49 -8.57 23.40
CA GLU A 668 -0.55 -9.46 22.89
C GLU A 668 -0.52 -9.51 21.36
N LEU A 669 -0.20 -8.40 20.69
CA LEU A 669 0.07 -8.38 19.26
C LEU A 669 1.22 -9.31 18.85
N SER A 670 2.25 -9.46 19.70
CA SER A 670 3.38 -10.35 19.44
C SER A 670 3.06 -11.82 19.61
N GLU A 671 2.13 -12.13 20.51
CA GLU A 671 1.74 -13.52 20.86
C GLU A 671 0.70 -14.11 19.90
N LEU A 672 -0.11 -13.24 19.28
CA LEU A 672 -1.24 -13.66 18.46
C LEU A 672 -0.82 -13.96 17.00
N PRO A 673 -1.49 -14.95 16.34
CA PRO A 673 -1.18 -15.33 14.97
C PRO A 673 -1.77 -14.36 13.94
N ILE A 674 -1.37 -13.08 13.97
CA ILE A 674 -1.91 -12.01 13.12
C ILE A 674 -1.21 -11.95 11.77
N ALA A 675 0.12 -12.17 11.72
CA ALA A 675 0.91 -12.13 10.50
C ALA A 675 2.04 -13.15 10.51
N SER A 676 2.61 -13.43 9.34
CA SER A 676 3.79 -14.30 9.22
C SER A 676 5.05 -13.66 9.83
N ARG A 677 5.17 -12.34 9.72
CA ARG A 677 6.34 -11.56 10.12
C ARG A 677 6.40 -11.33 11.63
N PRO A 678 7.55 -11.54 12.29
CA PRO A 678 7.72 -11.22 13.71
C PRO A 678 7.52 -9.74 14.02
N VAL A 679 6.96 -9.44 15.20
CA VAL A 679 6.74 -8.06 15.69
C VAL A 679 8.05 -7.36 16.03
N TYR A 680 9.01 -8.11 16.51
CA TYR A 680 10.31 -7.60 16.95
C TYR A 680 11.43 -8.00 15.98
N ARG A 681 12.43 -7.12 15.83
CA ARG A 681 13.60 -7.39 14.96
C ARG A 681 14.54 -8.43 15.56
N HIS A 682 14.69 -8.42 16.89
CA HIS A 682 15.57 -9.32 17.65
C HIS A 682 14.82 -9.91 18.84
N GLY A 683 15.22 -11.07 19.32
CA GLY A 683 14.48 -11.86 20.31
C GLY A 683 14.35 -11.27 21.72
N ARG A 684 15.00 -10.15 22.03
CA ARG A 684 14.84 -9.39 23.29
C ARG A 684 14.57 -7.93 22.99
N VAL A 685 13.43 -7.43 23.48
CA VAL A 685 13.02 -6.06 23.31
C VAL A 685 13.35 -5.27 24.56
N ARG A 686 14.07 -4.16 24.38
CA ARG A 686 14.47 -3.28 25.48
C ARG A 686 13.97 -1.85 25.27
N ASP A 687 13.75 -1.43 24.03
CA ASP A 687 13.30 -0.10 23.72
C ASP A 687 12.53 -0.04 22.38
N VAL A 688 12.03 1.13 22.01
CA VAL A 688 11.25 1.39 20.78
C VAL A 688 12.03 1.02 19.52
N ARG A 689 13.35 1.09 19.52
CA ARG A 689 14.20 0.77 18.37
C ARG A 689 14.15 -0.69 17.96
N ASP A 690 13.87 -1.57 18.92
CA ASP A 690 13.76 -3.01 18.67
C ASP A 690 12.43 -3.41 18.00
N LEU A 691 11.45 -2.51 18.00
CA LEU A 691 10.16 -2.71 17.36
C LEU A 691 10.23 -2.47 15.85
N ARG A 692 9.41 -3.21 15.11
CA ARG A 692 9.10 -2.87 13.73
C ARG A 692 8.12 -1.72 13.67
N ALA A 693 8.16 -0.96 12.57
CA ALA A 693 7.34 0.22 12.40
C ALA A 693 5.83 -0.08 12.36
N ILE A 694 5.40 -1.17 11.73
CA ILE A 694 3.97 -1.53 11.64
C ILE A 694 3.37 -1.87 13.01
N PRO A 695 3.97 -2.77 13.81
CA PRO A 695 3.48 -3.02 15.18
C PRO A 695 3.46 -1.79 16.08
N TRP A 696 4.44 -0.91 15.97
CA TRP A 696 4.46 0.37 16.65
C TRP A 696 3.22 1.20 16.35
N VAL A 697 2.91 1.39 15.08
CA VAL A 697 1.72 2.13 14.64
C VAL A 697 0.43 1.44 15.07
N MET A 698 0.35 0.11 14.91
CA MET A 698 -0.84 -0.66 15.29
C MET A 698 -1.16 -0.53 16.78
N ALA A 699 -0.14 -0.62 17.64
CA ALA A 699 -0.33 -0.50 19.09
C ALA A 699 -0.98 0.82 19.48
N TRP A 700 -0.54 1.94 18.91
CA TRP A 700 -1.12 3.25 19.17
C TRP A 700 -2.51 3.44 18.57
N THR A 701 -2.78 2.80 17.46
CA THR A 701 -4.11 2.81 16.83
C THR A 701 -5.13 2.08 17.70
N GLN A 702 -4.77 0.93 18.27
CA GLN A 702 -5.64 0.16 19.15
C GLN A 702 -6.13 0.94 20.36
N VAL A 703 -5.28 1.76 20.95
CA VAL A 703 -5.63 2.60 22.11
C VAL A 703 -6.25 3.95 21.73
N ARG A 704 -6.57 4.16 20.47
CA ARG A 704 -7.24 5.36 19.95
C ARG A 704 -6.45 6.67 20.10
N LEU A 705 -5.13 6.62 20.22
CA LEU A 705 -4.26 7.80 20.22
C LEU A 705 -3.65 8.11 18.85
N ILE A 706 -3.33 7.10 18.07
CA ILE A 706 -2.74 7.26 16.73
C ILE A 706 -1.51 8.19 16.77
N LEU A 707 -0.71 8.05 17.80
CA LEU A 707 0.41 8.92 18.16
C LEU A 707 1.39 9.19 17.01
N PRO A 708 1.82 8.17 16.21
CA PRO A 708 2.77 8.39 15.13
C PRO A 708 2.28 9.33 14.02
N GLY A 709 1.00 9.61 13.96
CA GLY A 709 0.39 10.47 12.95
C GLY A 709 0.38 11.97 13.28
N TRP A 710 0.80 12.37 14.49
CA TRP A 710 0.71 13.77 14.90
C TRP A 710 1.70 14.22 15.98
N TYR A 711 2.27 13.32 16.79
CA TYR A 711 3.09 13.71 17.92
C TYR A 711 4.35 14.49 17.50
N GLY A 712 4.61 15.57 18.20
CA GLY A 712 5.72 16.49 17.91
C GLY A 712 5.36 17.67 17.01
N LEU A 713 4.18 17.64 16.38
CA LEU A 713 3.72 18.72 15.49
C LEU A 713 3.47 20.05 16.26
N SER A 714 3.24 19.97 17.57
CA SER A 714 3.15 21.14 18.45
C SER A 714 4.40 22.02 18.42
N ALA A 715 5.54 21.53 17.96
CA ALA A 715 6.75 22.31 17.74
C ALA A 715 6.54 23.51 16.79
N LEU A 716 5.54 23.46 15.92
CA LEU A 716 5.15 24.57 15.04
C LEU A 716 4.71 25.82 15.82
N GLU A 717 4.33 25.69 17.08
CA GLU A 717 4.00 26.84 17.94
C GLU A 717 5.16 27.81 18.16
N THR A 718 6.39 27.37 17.89
CA THR A 718 7.59 28.23 17.94
C THR A 718 7.62 29.24 16.80
N LEU A 719 6.79 29.05 15.77
CA LEU A 719 6.69 29.93 14.61
C LEU A 719 5.48 30.88 14.73
N PRO A 720 5.59 32.11 14.18
CA PRO A 720 4.45 33.02 14.16
C PRO A 720 3.25 32.45 13.42
N LEU A 721 2.06 32.58 13.99
CA LEU A 721 0.82 32.05 13.39
C LEU A 721 0.54 32.62 11.99
N PRO A 722 0.77 33.92 11.69
CA PRO A 722 0.63 34.43 10.32
C PRO A 722 1.53 33.72 9.32
N LEU A 723 2.75 33.38 9.70
CA LEU A 723 3.69 32.63 8.85
C LEU A 723 3.17 31.19 8.59
N LEU A 724 2.66 30.52 9.61
CA LEU A 724 2.09 29.17 9.45
C LEU A 724 0.89 29.18 8.50
N ARG A 725 0.04 30.20 8.58
CA ARG A 725 -1.10 30.38 7.68
C ARG A 725 -0.68 30.67 6.24
N GLU A 726 0.38 31.46 6.08
CA GLU A 726 0.97 31.75 4.77
C GLU A 726 1.56 30.49 4.13
N MET A 727 2.34 29.71 4.90
CA MET A 727 2.90 28.44 4.48
C MET A 727 1.80 27.42 4.13
N TYR A 728 0.75 27.34 4.91
CA TYR A 728 -0.38 26.45 4.64
C TYR A 728 -1.08 26.77 3.32
N ARG A 729 -1.24 28.04 2.98
CA ARG A 729 -1.84 28.49 1.72
C ARG A 729 -0.92 28.36 0.51
N GLY A 730 0.38 28.55 0.72
CA GLY A 730 1.36 28.70 -0.36
C GLY A 730 2.23 27.46 -0.63
N TRP A 731 2.31 26.54 0.31
CA TRP A 731 3.19 25.37 0.20
C TRP A 731 2.39 24.06 0.26
N PRO A 732 2.12 23.42 -0.88
CA PRO A 732 1.31 22.20 -0.95
C PRO A 732 1.81 21.05 -0.05
N PHE A 733 3.12 20.85 0.05
CA PHE A 733 3.73 19.89 0.98
C PHE A 733 3.32 20.16 2.44
N PHE A 734 3.41 21.40 2.88
CA PHE A 734 3.06 21.78 4.25
C PHE A 734 1.56 21.59 4.51
N ALA A 735 0.73 22.01 3.57
CA ALA A 735 -0.72 21.80 3.64
C ALA A 735 -1.08 20.30 3.74
N ALA A 736 -0.51 19.46 2.89
CA ALA A 736 -0.75 18.02 2.91
C ALA A 736 -0.28 17.38 4.23
N THR A 737 0.84 17.82 4.77
CA THR A 737 1.38 17.35 6.06
C THR A 737 0.44 17.67 7.21
N LEU A 738 -0.05 18.91 7.31
CA LEU A 738 -1.00 19.32 8.36
C LEU A 738 -2.35 18.61 8.22
N GLU A 739 -2.85 18.45 7.01
CA GLU A 739 -4.11 17.75 6.76
C GLU A 739 -4.03 16.26 7.10
N SER A 740 -2.90 15.60 6.86
CA SER A 740 -2.67 14.21 7.30
C SER A 740 -2.69 14.08 8.81
N ALA A 741 -2.04 15.01 9.53
CA ALA A 741 -2.07 15.04 10.98
C ALA A 741 -3.50 15.29 11.51
N ALA A 742 -4.25 16.19 10.88
CA ALA A 742 -5.64 16.46 11.22
C ALA A 742 -6.53 15.21 11.10
N MET A 743 -6.32 14.37 10.09
CA MET A 743 -7.03 13.10 9.95
C MET A 743 -6.71 12.14 11.11
N ALA A 744 -5.44 12.04 11.50
CA ALA A 744 -5.02 11.19 12.63
C ALA A 744 -5.63 11.68 13.94
N LEU A 745 -5.56 12.98 14.21
CA LEU A 745 -6.14 13.61 15.41
C LEU A 745 -7.66 13.46 15.48
N ALA A 746 -8.36 13.57 14.36
CA ALA A 746 -9.80 13.41 14.30
C ALA A 746 -10.26 11.97 14.57
N LYS A 747 -9.45 10.98 14.23
CA LYS A 747 -9.71 9.56 14.54
C LYS A 747 -9.29 9.18 15.96
N ALA A 748 -8.41 9.94 16.59
CA ALA A 748 -8.01 9.74 17.98
C ALA A 748 -9.16 10.08 18.94
N ASP A 749 -9.15 9.45 20.10
CA ASP A 749 -10.16 9.67 21.13
C ASP A 749 -9.53 9.53 22.52
N LEU A 750 -9.33 10.65 23.18
CA LEU A 750 -8.72 10.69 24.53
C LEU A 750 -9.58 10.03 25.60
N GLY A 751 -10.88 10.11 25.48
CA GLY A 751 -11.79 9.49 26.45
C GLY A 751 -11.69 7.96 26.43
N VAL A 752 -11.56 7.38 25.24
CA VAL A 752 -11.31 5.95 25.08
C VAL A 752 -9.87 5.60 25.48
N ALA A 753 -8.88 6.38 25.05
CA ALA A 753 -7.47 6.16 25.41
C ALA A 753 -7.28 6.13 26.94
N ARG A 754 -7.97 6.98 27.67
CA ARG A 754 -7.91 7.03 29.14
C ARG A 754 -8.33 5.72 29.81
N LEU A 755 -9.17 4.91 29.19
CA LEU A 755 -9.55 3.61 29.72
C LEU A 755 -8.34 2.67 29.85
N TYR A 756 -7.41 2.75 28.93
CA TYR A 756 -6.18 1.96 28.93
C TYR A 756 -5.21 2.36 30.04
N LEU A 757 -5.37 3.55 30.60
CA LEU A 757 -4.56 4.01 31.73
C LEU A 757 -4.76 3.12 32.97
N SER A 758 -5.92 2.47 33.12
CA SER A 758 -6.19 1.50 34.15
C SER A 758 -5.27 0.26 34.13
N LEU A 759 -4.64 0.00 33.01
CA LEU A 759 -3.68 -1.09 32.82
C LEU A 759 -2.25 -0.69 33.20
N VAL A 760 -2.01 0.58 33.46
CA VAL A 760 -0.68 1.16 33.67
C VAL A 760 -0.42 1.37 35.15
N PRO A 761 0.75 0.97 35.69
CA PRO A 761 1.12 1.31 37.07
C PRO A 761 1.11 2.83 37.30
N GLU A 762 0.58 3.24 38.44
CA GLU A 762 0.38 4.67 38.76
C GLU A 762 1.63 5.56 38.57
N PRO A 763 2.86 5.11 38.94
CA PRO A 763 4.05 5.91 38.70
C PRO A 763 4.32 6.28 37.24
N LEU A 764 3.75 5.55 36.28
CA LEU A 764 3.90 5.79 34.84
C LEU A 764 2.77 6.64 34.23
N HIS A 765 1.74 6.96 34.99
CA HIS A 765 0.60 7.80 34.53
C HIS A 765 1.01 9.17 34.01
N PRO A 766 2.06 9.84 34.50
CA PRO A 766 2.49 11.13 33.93
C PRO A 766 2.75 11.11 32.42
N PHE A 767 3.14 9.97 31.86
CA PHE A 767 3.30 9.85 30.41
C PHE A 767 1.99 10.07 29.67
N PHE A 768 0.90 9.50 30.15
CA PHE A 768 -0.42 9.73 29.56
C PHE A 768 -0.85 11.19 29.64
N HIS A 769 -0.67 11.83 30.78
CA HIS A 769 -0.99 13.25 30.95
C HIS A 769 -0.18 14.13 29.99
N ARG A 770 1.07 13.78 29.75
CA ARG A 770 1.91 14.45 28.74
C ARG A 770 1.35 14.27 27.32
N LEU A 771 0.91 13.05 26.97
CA LEU A 771 0.30 12.78 25.66
C LEU A 771 -1.01 13.54 25.48
N GLU A 772 -1.83 13.58 26.53
CA GLU A 772 -3.09 14.32 26.53
C GLU A 772 -2.88 15.83 26.33
N ALA A 773 -1.91 16.42 27.02
CA ALA A 773 -1.55 17.84 26.88
C ALA A 773 -1.07 18.14 25.45
N GLU A 774 -0.20 17.30 24.89
CA GLU A 774 0.28 17.44 23.51
C GLU A 774 -0.84 17.29 22.47
N TYR A 775 -1.77 16.39 22.70
CA TYR A 775 -2.95 16.24 21.84
C TYR A 775 -3.77 17.55 21.77
N HIS A 776 -4.16 18.10 22.90
CA HIS A 776 -4.95 19.33 22.95
C HIS A 776 -4.21 20.51 22.35
N ARG A 777 -2.91 20.63 22.62
CA ARG A 777 -2.06 21.68 22.06
C ARG A 777 -1.97 21.59 20.53
N THR A 778 -1.81 20.39 20.01
CA THR A 778 -1.71 20.15 18.56
C THR A 778 -3.03 20.44 17.86
N VAL A 779 -4.16 19.98 18.41
CA VAL A 779 -5.49 20.27 17.85
C VAL A 779 -5.75 21.76 17.79
N ALA A 780 -5.51 22.47 18.90
CA ALA A 780 -5.72 23.92 18.97
C ALA A 780 -4.85 24.65 17.93
N LEU A 781 -3.58 24.28 17.81
CA LEU A 781 -2.68 24.87 16.81
C LEU A 781 -3.15 24.66 15.39
N LEU A 782 -3.55 23.46 15.02
CA LEU A 782 -4.02 23.17 13.66
C LEU A 782 -5.31 23.91 13.34
N GLU A 783 -6.27 23.95 14.26
CA GLU A 783 -7.52 24.69 14.06
C GLU A 783 -7.30 26.20 13.90
N GLU A 784 -6.32 26.77 14.61
CA GLU A 784 -5.92 28.15 14.43
C GLU A 784 -5.24 28.40 13.06
N VAL A 785 -4.39 27.48 12.60
CA VAL A 785 -3.77 27.57 11.28
C VAL A 785 -4.81 27.47 10.18
N PHE A 786 -5.73 26.51 10.30
CA PHE A 786 -6.80 26.29 9.32
C PHE A 786 -7.88 27.38 9.38
N GLN A 787 -8.02 28.07 10.51
CA GLN A 787 -9.16 28.94 10.82
C GLN A 787 -10.51 28.20 10.68
N ALA A 788 -10.51 26.91 10.98
CA ALA A 788 -11.62 25.99 10.80
C ALA A 788 -11.39 24.70 11.64
N PRO A 789 -12.42 23.86 11.86
CA PRO A 789 -12.25 22.54 12.48
C PRO A 789 -11.29 21.64 11.70
N LEU A 790 -10.72 20.62 12.36
CA LEU A 790 -9.71 19.72 11.79
C LEU A 790 -10.01 19.16 10.41
N LEU A 791 -11.26 18.74 10.17
CA LEU A 791 -11.71 18.12 8.92
C LEU A 791 -12.62 19.05 8.09
N HIS A 792 -12.37 20.36 8.13
CA HIS A 792 -13.20 21.37 7.43
C HIS A 792 -13.38 21.10 5.93
N ASN A 793 -12.36 20.52 5.28
CA ASN A 793 -12.35 20.16 3.87
C ASN A 793 -12.66 18.67 3.59
N GLN A 794 -12.95 17.88 4.61
CA GLN A 794 -13.23 16.45 4.53
C GLN A 794 -14.51 16.07 5.30
N LYS A 795 -15.60 16.75 5.00
CA LYS A 795 -16.90 16.59 5.69
C LYS A 795 -17.44 15.15 5.68
N THR A 796 -17.20 14.43 4.60
CA THR A 796 -17.61 13.01 4.50
C THR A 796 -16.87 12.15 5.52
N LEU A 797 -15.55 12.33 5.64
CA LEU A 797 -14.74 11.61 6.63
C LEU A 797 -15.15 11.97 8.06
N ALA A 798 -15.36 13.25 8.36
CA ALA A 798 -15.82 13.70 9.67
C ALA A 798 -17.12 12.99 10.09
N ARG A 799 -18.09 12.94 9.17
CA ARG A 799 -19.36 12.27 9.41
C ARG A 799 -19.22 10.76 9.58
N GLN A 800 -18.36 10.12 8.81
CA GLN A 800 -18.08 8.68 8.96
C GLN A 800 -17.50 8.35 10.33
N ILE A 801 -16.58 9.18 10.84
CA ILE A 801 -15.99 9.02 12.17
C ILE A 801 -17.07 9.12 13.24
N GLU A 802 -17.93 10.14 13.19
CA GLU A 802 -19.03 10.32 14.12
C GLU A 802 -20.00 9.13 14.14
N LEU A 803 -20.36 8.61 12.98
CA LEU A 803 -21.26 7.47 12.87
C LEU A 803 -20.65 6.15 13.39
N ARG A 804 -19.35 5.99 13.29
CA ARG A 804 -18.64 4.76 13.68
C ARG A 804 -18.28 4.71 15.16
N ASN A 805 -17.92 5.83 15.74
CA ASN A 805 -17.44 5.91 17.12
C ASN A 805 -18.33 5.16 18.14
N PRO A 806 -19.66 5.28 18.15
CA PRO A 806 -20.50 4.56 19.10
C PRO A 806 -20.42 3.04 19.01
N TYR A 807 -19.92 2.52 17.90
CA TYR A 807 -19.78 1.08 17.65
C TYR A 807 -18.34 0.58 17.84
N VAL A 808 -17.34 1.46 17.67
CA VAL A 808 -15.93 1.12 17.96
C VAL A 808 -15.68 1.13 19.46
N ASP A 809 -16.25 2.11 20.17
CA ASP A 809 -16.05 2.28 21.62
C ASP A 809 -16.31 1.00 22.43
N PRO A 810 -17.42 0.27 22.22
CA PRO A 810 -17.67 -0.97 22.96
C PRO A 810 -16.55 -2.00 22.81
N ILE A 811 -15.96 -2.09 21.62
CA ILE A 811 -14.83 -3.01 21.38
C ILE A 811 -13.62 -2.59 22.22
N ASN A 812 -13.33 -1.30 22.32
CA ASN A 812 -12.25 -0.79 23.17
C ASN A 812 -12.52 -1.06 24.66
N PHE A 813 -13.75 -0.83 25.13
CA PHE A 813 -14.12 -1.13 26.52
C PHE A 813 -13.92 -2.62 26.85
N VAL A 814 -14.36 -3.50 25.96
CA VAL A 814 -14.16 -4.95 26.11
C VAL A 814 -12.68 -5.31 26.05
N GLN A 815 -11.93 -4.72 25.13
CA GLN A 815 -10.48 -4.98 24.99
C GLN A 815 -9.70 -4.65 26.26
N VAL A 816 -9.97 -3.52 26.88
CA VAL A 816 -9.33 -3.13 28.16
C VAL A 816 -9.56 -4.19 29.22
N GLU A 817 -10.81 -4.66 29.37
CA GLU A 817 -11.16 -5.69 30.36
C GLU A 817 -10.52 -7.04 30.03
N LEU A 818 -10.50 -7.44 28.76
CA LEU A 818 -9.84 -8.68 28.33
C LEU A 818 -8.32 -8.62 28.55
N LEU A 819 -7.68 -7.48 28.27
CA LEU A 819 -6.25 -7.26 28.55
C LEU A 819 -5.96 -7.37 30.04
N ARG A 820 -6.77 -6.73 30.88
CA ARG A 820 -6.61 -6.77 32.33
C ARG A 820 -6.68 -8.22 32.86
N ARG A 821 -7.70 -8.96 32.46
CA ARG A 821 -7.89 -10.37 32.85
C ARG A 821 -6.77 -11.26 32.30
N TYR A 822 -6.46 -11.15 31.02
CA TYR A 822 -5.44 -11.99 30.38
C TYR A 822 -4.06 -11.78 30.99
N ARG A 823 -3.66 -10.56 31.26
CA ARG A 823 -2.36 -10.24 31.88
C ARG A 823 -2.23 -10.76 33.31
N THR A 824 -3.35 -10.91 34.01
CA THR A 824 -3.38 -11.43 35.37
C THR A 824 -3.43 -12.97 35.41
N SER A 825 -4.27 -13.59 34.58
CA SER A 825 -4.57 -15.03 34.65
C SER A 825 -3.83 -15.88 33.61
N GLN A 826 -3.40 -15.29 32.47
CA GLN A 826 -2.87 -16.00 31.32
C GLN A 826 -3.85 -17.05 30.75
N ASP A 827 -5.14 -16.84 30.94
CA ASP A 827 -6.18 -17.78 30.54
C ASP A 827 -6.34 -17.78 28.99
N GLU A 828 -6.12 -18.94 28.38
CA GLU A 828 -6.24 -19.14 26.95
C GLU A 828 -7.66 -18.83 26.40
N ALA A 829 -8.71 -18.97 27.22
CA ALA A 829 -10.08 -18.66 26.83
C ALA A 829 -10.26 -17.18 26.46
N LEU A 830 -9.42 -16.29 26.98
CA LEU A 830 -9.47 -14.85 26.70
C LEU A 830 -8.77 -14.45 25.40
N LYS A 831 -7.84 -15.26 24.91
CA LYS A 831 -7.05 -14.95 23.71
C LYS A 831 -7.90 -14.73 22.47
N ARG A 832 -8.93 -15.54 22.31
CA ARG A 832 -9.81 -15.46 21.15
C ARG A 832 -10.56 -14.12 21.12
N GLY A 833 -11.14 -13.72 22.24
CA GLY A 833 -11.80 -12.43 22.38
C GLY A 833 -10.87 -11.25 22.15
N LEU A 834 -9.63 -11.35 22.69
CA LEU A 834 -8.58 -10.34 22.47
C LEU A 834 -8.24 -10.18 20.98
N MET A 835 -7.99 -11.28 20.31
CA MET A 835 -7.66 -11.27 18.89
C MET A 835 -8.79 -10.64 18.05
N LEU A 836 -10.02 -11.03 18.32
CA LEU A 836 -11.19 -10.44 17.66
C LEU A 836 -11.31 -8.94 17.96
N SER A 837 -11.00 -8.51 19.19
CA SER A 837 -11.02 -7.09 19.54
C SER A 837 -9.98 -6.27 18.76
N LEU A 838 -8.79 -6.81 18.55
CA LEU A 838 -7.74 -6.17 17.74
C LEU A 838 -8.19 -5.99 16.28
N LEU A 839 -8.77 -7.03 15.70
CA LEU A 839 -9.33 -6.97 14.35
C LEU A 839 -10.55 -6.03 14.26
N GLY A 840 -11.39 -6.03 15.28
CA GLY A 840 -12.59 -5.18 15.34
C GLY A 840 -12.27 -3.70 15.43
N VAL A 841 -11.31 -3.29 16.25
CA VAL A 841 -10.86 -1.89 16.32
C VAL A 841 -10.27 -1.45 14.98
N ALA A 842 -9.42 -2.28 14.36
CA ALA A 842 -8.84 -1.98 13.06
C ALA A 842 -9.93 -1.81 11.97
N ALA A 843 -10.92 -2.70 11.93
CA ALA A 843 -12.04 -2.63 10.99
C ALA A 843 -12.91 -1.39 11.21
N GLY A 844 -13.14 -1.01 12.47
CA GLY A 844 -13.97 0.13 12.84
C GLY A 844 -13.31 1.47 12.53
N LEU A 845 -12.03 1.60 12.79
CA LEU A 845 -11.28 2.85 12.54
C LEU A 845 -10.95 3.09 11.06
N ARG A 846 -10.77 2.03 10.30
CA ARG A 846 -10.49 2.07 8.85
C ARG A 846 -9.39 3.07 8.46
N ASN A 847 -8.34 2.63 7.83
CA ASN A 847 -7.19 3.48 7.40
C ASN A 847 -6.44 4.21 8.52
N ALA A 848 -6.49 3.73 9.74
CA ALA A 848 -5.78 4.35 10.86
C ALA A 848 -4.55 3.57 11.34
N GLY A 849 -4.40 2.34 10.94
CA GLY A 849 -3.29 1.58 11.49
C GLY A 849 -2.65 0.53 10.63
#